data_bcba6ba90086631f7b221c598b0b0ae9
#
_entry.id   bcba6ba90086631f7b221c598b0b0ae9
#
_cell.length_a   1.000
_cell.length_b   1.000
_cell.length_c   1.000
_cell.angle_alpha   90.00
_cell.angle_beta   90.00
_cell.angle_gamma   90.00
#
_symmetry.space_group_name_H-M   'P 1'
#
loop_
_entity.id
_entity.type
_entity.pdbx_description
1 polymer ?
#
loop_
_entity_poly.entity_id
_entity_poly.type
_entity_poly.pdbx_seq_one_letter_code
_entity_poly.pdbx_strand_id
1 'polypeptide(L)'
;MSSIKQVINDAVEKVRQPNPIRLRDLIRQIRSAKTAAEERAAVNRECAFIRHTFREEDSVWRCRNVAKLLYIHMLGYPAHFGQMECLKLIASPRFTDKRIGYLGAMLLLDERQDVHLLITNSLKNDLNSSTQFVQGLALCTLAAIASPEMSRDLAGEVERLLKSSNAYIRKKAAVCALRIICKVPELMEMFLPATRSLLSEKNHGVLITGVTLITEMCRQSPDMLAHFKKIVPNLVRILKNLIMAGYSPEHDVQGVSDPFLQVKILKLLRILGCGDSEASETMNDILAQVATNTESSKNVGNAILYETVLSIMDIKSESGLRVLAINILGRFLLNADKNIRYVALNTLLRVVHADNSAVQRHRSTILECLKDADISIRRRAMELCFALINGNNIRTMMKELLTFLEKAEPEFKASCSSKCVLAAEKYSPNVRWHIDTLLKVVEAAGNHVPDDVVSSTIQLISETRSEQAYAVGELWRHLSVAQLEFQPVIQVATWCIGEFGDLLLSGQADVTVVESELIEVYQKILWSSQCSITTKEYALTSLMKLSARLNHEIGSIQQVVSAFGSHLNIELQQRGIEYNQLFTRHSHMRGPLLERMPPFEGTRAGAEHEKVAITNGVDTSPDNQSLLNDLASPNNNAFEANESNALLDLLGGMEPGDNDKVQATNMPVVTAASTAPTVNADILDLLGGLDSGPAAPATATNMNDSMPSTQLPNSSNAAFLLDGLLNNSTPVINSLSSSVTNSTATIPTSNSVIPPVLQQSSIPGINAYDKNGVKLDMTFEVQEPVTTISMLATNNTGAMVTDFLFQAAVPKSLQLQMLNPSSTSMAPMATLTQVIKVNNPNKVPLRMRIRLSWLANGSLVQDQGEISNFPSALWQ
;
A
#
# COMPACT_ATOMS: atom_id res chain seq x y z
N MET A 1 39.17 -65.29 0.79
CA MET A 1 37.68 -65.53 0.89
C MET A 1 36.95 -64.46 1.68
N SER A 2 37.57 -63.78 2.67
CA SER A 2 36.91 -62.69 3.42
C SER A 2 36.62 -61.45 2.56
N SER A 3 37.56 -61.07 1.66
CA SER A 3 37.41 -59.87 0.81
C SER A 3 36.29 -60.02 -0.23
N ILE A 4 36.07 -61.22 -0.78
CA ILE A 4 34.98 -61.46 -1.77
C ILE A 4 33.61 -61.47 -1.07
N LYS A 5 33.50 -61.99 0.15
CA LYS A 5 32.26 -61.91 0.94
C LYS A 5 31.91 -60.45 1.33
N GLN A 6 32.91 -59.63 1.59
CA GLN A 6 32.73 -58.24 1.89
C GLN A 6 32.23 -57.44 0.66
N VAL A 7 32.85 -57.68 -0.52
CA VAL A 7 32.42 -57.07 -1.79
C VAL A 7 31.03 -57.57 -2.22
N ILE A 8 30.70 -58.83 -1.96
CA ILE A 8 29.33 -59.35 -2.22
C ILE A 8 28.33 -58.80 -1.24
N ASN A 9 28.64 -58.66 0.05
CA ASN A 9 27.80 -58.02 1.03
C ASN A 9 27.55 -56.52 0.68
N ASP A 10 28.60 -55.76 0.33
CA ASP A 10 28.48 -54.39 -0.10
C ASP A 10 27.63 -54.25 -1.41
N ALA A 11 27.78 -55.20 -2.32
CA ALA A 11 26.94 -55.24 -3.53
C ALA A 11 25.47 -55.60 -3.21
N VAL A 12 25.22 -56.55 -2.29
CA VAL A 12 23.89 -56.94 -1.85
C VAL A 12 23.21 -55.82 -1.02
N GLU A 13 24.01 -55.09 -0.21
CA GLU A 13 23.51 -53.93 0.53
C GLU A 13 23.19 -52.74 -0.39
N LYS A 14 24.00 -52.51 -1.44
CA LYS A 14 23.67 -51.57 -2.51
C LYS A 14 22.42 -51.92 -3.31
N VAL A 15 22.12 -53.20 -3.51
CA VAL A 15 20.92 -53.69 -4.19
C VAL A 15 19.70 -53.60 -3.26
N ARG A 16 19.89 -53.63 -1.93
CA ARG A 16 18.82 -53.50 -0.93
C ARG A 16 18.42 -52.06 -0.62
N GLN A 17 19.25 -51.06 -0.98
CA GLN A 17 18.83 -49.66 -0.81
C GLN A 17 17.64 -49.38 -1.76
N PRO A 18 16.54 -48.83 -1.29
CA PRO A 18 15.42 -48.50 -2.17
C PRO A 18 15.92 -47.47 -3.19
N ASN A 19 15.74 -47.78 -4.48
CA ASN A 19 16.05 -46.83 -5.56
C ASN A 19 15.42 -45.47 -5.26
N PRO A 20 16.18 -44.40 -5.29
CA PRO A 20 15.66 -43.06 -4.98
C PRO A 20 14.50 -42.74 -5.93
N ILE A 21 13.43 -42.25 -5.37
CA ILE A 21 12.22 -41.83 -6.10
C ILE A 21 12.62 -40.81 -7.16
N ARG A 22 12.10 -40.94 -8.38
CA ARG A 22 12.35 -39.97 -9.45
C ARG A 22 11.65 -38.66 -9.15
N LEU A 23 12.20 -37.53 -9.64
CA LEU A 23 11.59 -36.21 -9.45
C LEU A 23 10.13 -36.16 -9.89
N ARG A 24 9.79 -36.74 -11.05
CA ARG A 24 8.40 -36.81 -11.55
C ARG A 24 7.45 -37.59 -10.62
N ASP A 25 7.94 -38.64 -10.01
CA ASP A 25 7.14 -39.45 -9.08
C ASP A 25 6.95 -38.72 -7.75
N LEU A 26 7.97 -38.02 -7.27
CA LEU A 26 7.86 -37.10 -6.11
C LEU A 26 6.82 -36.01 -6.37
N ILE A 27 6.89 -35.33 -7.52
CA ILE A 27 5.91 -34.31 -7.92
C ILE A 27 4.49 -34.90 -7.95
N ARG A 28 4.33 -36.08 -8.53
CA ARG A 28 3.03 -36.79 -8.59
C ARG A 28 2.53 -37.12 -7.19
N GLN A 29 3.40 -37.63 -6.32
CA GLN A 29 3.06 -38.00 -4.95
C GLN A 29 2.61 -36.77 -4.14
N ILE A 30 3.34 -35.66 -4.24
CA ILE A 30 3.01 -34.40 -3.55
C ILE A 30 1.67 -33.84 -4.06
N ARG A 31 1.46 -33.84 -5.39
CA ARG A 31 0.22 -33.35 -5.99
C ARG A 31 -1.00 -34.25 -5.73
N SER A 32 -0.79 -35.53 -5.43
CA SER A 32 -1.87 -36.45 -5.08
C SER A 32 -2.25 -36.42 -3.61
N ALA A 33 -1.49 -35.73 -2.77
CA ALA A 33 -1.83 -35.55 -1.35
C ALA A 33 -3.15 -34.79 -1.21
N LYS A 34 -4.06 -35.32 -0.39
CA LYS A 34 -5.39 -34.73 -0.16
C LYS A 34 -5.36 -33.70 0.97
N THR A 35 -4.40 -33.80 1.86
CA THR A 35 -4.27 -32.93 3.03
C THR A 35 -2.87 -32.34 3.14
N ALA A 36 -2.74 -31.16 3.73
CA ALA A 36 -1.45 -30.54 4.03
C ALA A 36 -0.56 -31.38 4.97
N ALA A 37 -1.15 -32.27 5.76
CA ALA A 37 -0.43 -33.20 6.62
C ALA A 37 0.22 -34.33 5.79
N GLU A 38 -0.49 -34.88 4.81
CA GLU A 38 0.05 -35.91 3.89
C GLU A 38 1.16 -35.33 3.03
N GLU A 39 0.98 -34.11 2.51
CA GLU A 39 2.02 -33.39 1.76
C GLU A 39 3.28 -33.22 2.61
N ARG A 40 3.17 -32.67 3.81
CA ARG A 40 4.30 -32.50 4.74
C ARG A 40 4.98 -33.83 5.08
N ALA A 41 4.20 -34.88 5.28
CA ALA A 41 4.76 -36.23 5.56
C ALA A 41 5.56 -36.78 4.37
N ALA A 42 5.08 -36.60 3.14
CA ALA A 42 5.78 -36.99 1.92
C ALA A 42 7.09 -36.20 1.76
N VAL A 43 7.04 -34.88 1.91
CA VAL A 43 8.21 -34.00 1.81
C VAL A 43 9.24 -34.32 2.90
N ASN A 44 8.82 -34.49 4.16
CA ASN A 44 9.74 -34.79 5.26
C ASN A 44 10.45 -36.13 5.09
N ARG A 45 9.73 -37.16 4.58
CA ARG A 45 10.31 -38.46 4.27
C ARG A 45 11.40 -38.35 3.20
N GLU A 46 11.10 -37.63 2.13
CA GLU A 46 12.06 -37.43 1.05
C GLU A 46 13.25 -36.57 1.52
N CYS A 47 13.04 -35.51 2.29
CA CYS A 47 14.12 -34.71 2.88
C CYS A 47 15.04 -35.55 3.80
N ALA A 48 14.48 -36.49 4.57
CA ALA A 48 15.26 -37.39 5.40
C ALA A 48 16.14 -38.30 4.55
N PHE A 49 15.57 -38.86 3.47
CA PHE A 49 16.33 -39.68 2.50
C PHE A 49 17.45 -38.87 1.83
N ILE A 50 17.17 -37.67 1.36
CA ILE A 50 18.16 -36.79 0.70
C ILE A 50 19.27 -36.45 1.68
N ARG A 51 18.99 -36.11 2.93
CA ARG A 51 20.03 -35.84 3.96
C ARG A 51 20.92 -37.05 4.23
N HIS A 52 20.32 -38.24 4.29
CA HIS A 52 21.06 -39.48 4.46
C HIS A 52 22.03 -39.70 3.28
N THR A 53 21.53 -39.62 2.04
CA THR A 53 22.34 -39.78 0.82
C THR A 53 23.50 -38.76 0.72
N PHE A 54 23.27 -37.52 1.18
CA PHE A 54 24.30 -36.49 1.19
C PHE A 54 25.42 -36.78 2.22
N ARG A 55 25.09 -37.42 3.35
CA ARG A 55 26.08 -37.84 4.35
C ARG A 55 26.92 -38.99 3.88
N GLU A 56 26.37 -39.88 3.10
CA GLU A 56 27.11 -41.03 2.49
C GLU A 56 27.98 -40.63 1.31
N GLU A 57 28.01 -39.34 0.93
CA GLU A 57 28.75 -38.76 -0.20
C GLU A 57 28.49 -39.44 -1.56
N ASP A 58 27.36 -40.08 -1.74
CA ASP A 58 26.98 -40.72 -2.99
C ASP A 58 26.91 -39.69 -4.14
N SER A 59 27.90 -39.81 -5.03
CA SER A 59 28.02 -38.93 -6.18
C SER A 59 27.03 -39.27 -7.31
N VAL A 60 26.52 -40.50 -7.39
CA VAL A 60 25.64 -40.97 -8.48
C VAL A 60 24.29 -40.30 -8.43
N TRP A 61 23.70 -40.18 -7.25
CA TRP A 61 22.38 -39.62 -7.06
C TRP A 61 22.37 -38.13 -6.69
N ARG A 62 23.55 -37.52 -6.46
CA ARG A 62 23.68 -36.11 -6.02
C ARG A 62 22.87 -35.14 -6.87
N CYS A 63 23.05 -35.20 -8.20
CA CYS A 63 22.37 -34.32 -9.14
C CYS A 63 20.82 -34.44 -9.06
N ARG A 64 20.31 -35.68 -9.00
CA ARG A 64 18.88 -35.94 -8.88
C ARG A 64 18.33 -35.50 -7.52
N ASN A 65 19.06 -35.70 -6.45
CA ASN A 65 18.65 -35.32 -5.10
C ASN A 65 18.64 -33.81 -4.93
N VAL A 66 19.61 -33.09 -5.49
CA VAL A 66 19.57 -31.61 -5.53
C VAL A 66 18.38 -31.12 -6.34
N ALA A 67 18.09 -31.73 -7.50
CA ALA A 67 16.92 -31.35 -8.30
C ALA A 67 15.59 -31.55 -7.53
N LYS A 68 15.45 -32.62 -6.76
CA LYS A 68 14.27 -32.82 -5.87
C LYS A 68 14.23 -31.78 -4.75
N LEU A 69 15.38 -31.48 -4.18
CA LEU A 69 15.48 -30.48 -3.11
C LEU A 69 15.08 -29.08 -3.59
N LEU A 70 15.44 -28.72 -4.83
CA LEU A 70 15.01 -27.45 -5.42
C LEU A 70 13.47 -27.37 -5.57
N TYR A 71 12.84 -28.48 -6.00
CA TYR A 71 11.39 -28.54 -6.05
C TYR A 71 10.75 -28.38 -4.67
N ILE A 72 11.31 -29.05 -3.65
CA ILE A 72 10.88 -28.93 -2.25
C ILE A 72 11.04 -27.48 -1.75
N HIS A 73 12.15 -26.82 -2.10
CA HIS A 73 12.37 -25.41 -1.78
C HIS A 73 11.31 -24.48 -2.40
N MET A 74 10.95 -24.72 -3.66
CA MET A 74 9.90 -23.95 -4.35
C MET A 74 8.52 -24.11 -3.70
N LEU A 75 8.25 -25.20 -3.00
CA LEU A 75 7.03 -25.40 -2.21
C LEU A 75 7.08 -24.66 -0.84
N GLY A 76 8.19 -23.99 -0.51
CA GLY A 76 8.36 -23.24 0.72
C GLY A 76 8.95 -24.03 1.90
N TYR A 77 9.42 -25.26 1.66
CA TYR A 77 10.06 -26.04 2.72
C TYR A 77 11.56 -25.73 2.84
N PRO A 78 12.15 -25.83 4.05
CA PRO A 78 13.57 -25.52 4.27
C PRO A 78 14.49 -26.51 3.56
N ALA A 79 15.42 -25.96 2.75
CA ALA A 79 16.32 -26.72 1.88
C ALA A 79 17.81 -26.34 2.03
N HIS A 80 18.16 -25.54 3.04
CA HIS A 80 19.53 -25.01 3.23
C HIS A 80 20.62 -26.09 3.36
N PHE A 81 20.26 -27.28 3.83
CA PHE A 81 21.19 -28.41 3.96
C PHE A 81 21.77 -28.91 2.60
N GLY A 82 21.24 -28.44 1.48
CA GLY A 82 21.73 -28.77 0.14
C GLY A 82 22.75 -27.80 -0.45
N GLN A 83 23.06 -26.69 0.22
CA GLN A 83 23.93 -25.64 -0.30
C GLN A 83 25.31 -26.18 -0.72
N MET A 84 25.98 -26.94 0.16
CA MET A 84 27.32 -27.51 -0.13
C MET A 84 27.28 -28.51 -1.29
N GLU A 85 26.18 -29.24 -1.45
CA GLU A 85 26.06 -30.20 -2.55
C GLU A 85 25.86 -29.50 -3.91
N CYS A 86 25.25 -28.30 -3.92
CA CYS A 86 25.22 -27.45 -5.11
C CYS A 86 26.63 -27.03 -5.54
N LEU A 87 27.52 -26.66 -4.59
CA LEU A 87 28.92 -26.31 -4.88
C LEU A 87 29.71 -27.49 -5.45
N LYS A 88 29.50 -28.69 -4.90
CA LYS A 88 30.15 -29.93 -5.42
C LYS A 88 29.66 -30.22 -6.86
N LEU A 89 28.40 -29.96 -7.20
CA LEU A 89 27.87 -30.10 -8.57
C LEU A 89 28.43 -29.06 -9.54
N ILE A 90 28.66 -27.83 -9.09
CA ILE A 90 29.26 -26.77 -9.91
C ILE A 90 30.71 -27.14 -10.27
N ALA A 91 31.45 -27.76 -9.38
CA ALA A 91 32.81 -28.21 -9.64
C ALA A 91 32.89 -29.42 -10.62
N SER A 92 31.80 -30.14 -10.86
CA SER A 92 31.73 -31.27 -11.77
C SER A 92 32.08 -30.86 -13.23
N PRO A 93 32.77 -31.68 -14.02
CA PRO A 93 33.03 -31.41 -15.45
C PRO A 93 31.77 -31.59 -16.32
N ARG A 94 30.76 -32.29 -15.84
CA ARG A 94 29.53 -32.59 -16.59
C ARG A 94 28.59 -31.36 -16.64
N PHE A 95 28.15 -30.96 -17.83
CA PHE A 95 27.28 -29.81 -18.03
C PHE A 95 25.93 -29.93 -17.27
N THR A 96 25.32 -31.11 -17.24
CA THR A 96 24.07 -31.36 -16.52
C THR A 96 24.20 -31.14 -15.03
N ASP A 97 25.29 -31.54 -14.41
CA ASP A 97 25.57 -31.34 -13.00
C ASP A 97 25.81 -29.87 -12.71
N LYS A 98 26.64 -29.18 -13.54
CA LYS A 98 26.84 -27.73 -13.44
C LYS A 98 25.52 -26.96 -13.53
N ARG A 99 24.65 -27.34 -14.48
CA ARG A 99 23.35 -26.68 -14.68
C ARG A 99 22.49 -26.74 -13.43
N ILE A 100 22.34 -27.91 -12.82
CA ILE A 100 21.56 -28.09 -11.59
C ILE A 100 22.27 -27.45 -10.40
N GLY A 101 23.61 -27.55 -10.31
CA GLY A 101 24.38 -26.91 -9.26
C GLY A 101 24.25 -25.40 -9.28
N TYR A 102 24.35 -24.75 -10.45
CA TYR A 102 24.15 -23.31 -10.60
C TYR A 102 22.73 -22.87 -10.32
N LEU A 103 21.73 -23.62 -10.79
CA LEU A 103 20.34 -23.35 -10.44
C LEU A 103 20.12 -23.43 -8.92
N GLY A 104 20.71 -24.44 -8.29
CA GLY A 104 20.68 -24.59 -6.83
C GLY A 104 21.38 -23.44 -6.10
N ALA A 105 22.49 -22.99 -6.60
CA ALA A 105 23.20 -21.84 -6.03
C ALA A 105 22.34 -20.56 -6.09
N MET A 106 21.70 -20.28 -7.23
CA MET A 106 20.82 -19.10 -7.37
C MET A 106 19.60 -19.12 -6.43
N LEU A 107 19.10 -20.30 -6.05
CA LEU A 107 17.90 -20.45 -5.23
C LEU A 107 18.21 -20.62 -3.73
N LEU A 108 19.33 -21.24 -3.38
CA LEU A 108 19.62 -21.65 -2.01
C LEU A 108 20.72 -20.82 -1.33
N LEU A 109 21.59 -20.14 -2.10
CA LEU A 109 22.64 -19.30 -1.53
C LEU A 109 22.12 -17.88 -1.32
N ASP A 110 22.46 -17.31 -0.17
CA ASP A 110 22.19 -15.92 0.17
C ASP A 110 23.52 -15.14 0.19
N GLU A 111 23.54 -13.95 -0.38
CA GLU A 111 24.71 -13.05 -0.39
C GLU A 111 25.18 -12.65 1.02
N ARG A 112 24.36 -12.87 2.06
CA ARG A 112 24.67 -12.59 3.47
C ARG A 112 25.42 -13.72 4.18
N GLN A 113 25.59 -14.86 3.53
CA GLN A 113 26.24 -16.04 4.11
C GLN A 113 27.61 -16.25 3.46
N ASP A 114 28.65 -16.52 4.23
CA ASP A 114 30.02 -16.72 3.72
C ASP A 114 30.16 -17.89 2.72
N VAL A 115 29.18 -18.79 2.73
CA VAL A 115 29.12 -19.93 1.79
C VAL A 115 29.12 -19.50 0.33
N HIS A 116 28.55 -18.32 0.01
CA HIS A 116 28.53 -17.84 -1.37
C HIS A 116 29.95 -17.49 -1.91
N LEU A 117 30.89 -17.13 -1.07
CA LEU A 117 32.26 -16.83 -1.48
C LEU A 117 33.00 -18.07 -2.01
N LEU A 118 32.60 -19.26 -1.57
CA LEU A 118 33.23 -20.52 -2.02
C LEU A 118 32.98 -20.81 -3.52
N ILE A 119 31.95 -20.17 -4.12
CA ILE A 119 31.66 -20.34 -5.54
C ILE A 119 32.55 -19.45 -6.45
N THR A 120 33.16 -18.38 -5.92
CA THR A 120 33.86 -17.33 -6.69
C THR A 120 34.93 -17.92 -7.62
N ASN A 121 35.74 -18.84 -7.13
CA ASN A 121 36.76 -19.48 -7.93
C ASN A 121 36.19 -20.37 -9.04
N SER A 122 35.12 -21.09 -8.75
CA SER A 122 34.42 -21.92 -9.76
C SER A 122 33.76 -21.03 -10.84
N LEU A 123 33.18 -19.92 -10.45
CA LEU A 123 32.64 -18.91 -11.39
C LEU A 123 33.76 -18.35 -12.29
N LYS A 124 34.87 -17.94 -11.72
CA LYS A 124 36.04 -17.43 -12.49
C LYS A 124 36.52 -18.43 -13.53
N ASN A 125 36.66 -19.67 -13.16
CA ASN A 125 37.07 -20.74 -14.09
C ASN A 125 36.03 -20.97 -15.18
N ASP A 126 34.74 -20.96 -14.85
CA ASP A 126 33.66 -21.19 -15.80
C ASP A 126 33.41 -19.99 -16.71
N LEU A 127 33.64 -18.74 -16.26
CA LEU A 127 33.66 -17.53 -17.12
C LEU A 127 34.80 -17.58 -18.15
N ASN A 128 35.88 -18.29 -17.88
CA ASN A 128 36.99 -18.50 -18.78
C ASN A 128 36.89 -19.78 -19.61
N SER A 129 35.80 -20.55 -19.46
CA SER A 129 35.58 -21.80 -20.23
C SER A 129 35.48 -21.53 -21.73
N SER A 130 35.91 -22.49 -22.57
CA SER A 130 35.71 -22.45 -24.02
C SER A 130 34.26 -22.67 -24.45
N THR A 131 33.43 -23.23 -23.57
CA THR A 131 32.03 -23.59 -23.88
C THR A 131 31.09 -22.43 -23.55
N GLN A 132 30.42 -21.84 -24.57
CA GLN A 132 29.49 -20.73 -24.41
C GLN A 132 28.35 -21.02 -23.42
N PHE A 133 27.91 -22.26 -23.32
CA PHE A 133 26.80 -22.64 -22.43
C PHE A 133 27.24 -22.57 -20.95
N VAL A 134 28.47 -22.98 -20.64
CA VAL A 134 29.04 -22.89 -19.29
C VAL A 134 29.29 -21.44 -18.90
N GLN A 135 29.86 -20.62 -19.81
CA GLN A 135 29.98 -19.17 -19.61
C GLN A 135 28.61 -18.51 -19.33
N GLY A 136 27.60 -18.87 -20.13
CA GLY A 136 26.26 -18.34 -19.97
C GLY A 136 25.62 -18.69 -18.63
N LEU A 137 25.83 -19.89 -18.11
CA LEU A 137 25.39 -20.29 -16.75
C LEU A 137 26.11 -19.48 -15.67
N ALA A 138 27.42 -19.37 -15.76
CA ALA A 138 28.23 -18.62 -14.79
C ALA A 138 27.83 -17.14 -14.75
N LEU A 139 27.59 -16.49 -15.91
CA LEU A 139 27.11 -15.11 -16.00
C LEU A 139 25.74 -14.93 -15.38
N CYS A 140 24.79 -15.85 -15.61
CA CYS A 140 23.46 -15.79 -15.01
C CYS A 140 23.52 -15.92 -13.49
N THR A 141 24.34 -16.85 -13.01
CA THR A 141 24.48 -17.09 -11.57
C THR A 141 25.17 -15.90 -10.89
N LEU A 142 26.22 -15.37 -11.47
CA LEU A 142 26.89 -14.16 -10.97
C LEU A 142 25.91 -12.99 -10.89
N ALA A 143 25.11 -12.77 -11.93
CA ALA A 143 24.09 -11.72 -11.92
C ALA A 143 23.02 -11.90 -10.82
N ALA A 144 22.71 -13.15 -10.43
CA ALA A 144 21.70 -13.44 -9.41
C ALA A 144 22.22 -13.30 -7.97
N ILE A 145 23.48 -13.74 -7.71
CA ILE A 145 24.02 -13.85 -6.34
C ILE A 145 25.22 -12.93 -6.06
N ALA A 146 25.54 -11.99 -6.96
CA ALA A 146 26.69 -11.12 -6.82
C ALA A 146 26.66 -10.31 -5.51
N SER A 147 27.65 -10.56 -4.64
CA SER A 147 28.00 -9.67 -3.53
C SER A 147 28.92 -8.55 -4.00
N PRO A 148 29.13 -7.48 -3.23
CA PRO A 148 30.11 -6.44 -3.56
C PRO A 148 31.52 -6.98 -3.78
N GLU A 149 31.96 -7.95 -2.99
CA GLU A 149 33.28 -8.58 -3.10
C GLU A 149 33.41 -9.38 -4.40
N MET A 150 32.47 -10.31 -4.66
CA MET A 150 32.45 -11.07 -5.91
C MET A 150 32.37 -10.16 -7.14
N SER A 151 31.64 -9.04 -7.02
CA SER A 151 31.52 -8.07 -8.10
C SER A 151 32.83 -7.40 -8.43
N ARG A 152 33.63 -7.02 -7.44
CA ARG A 152 35.01 -6.47 -7.64
C ARG A 152 35.96 -7.49 -8.24
N ASP A 153 35.94 -8.73 -7.74
CA ASP A 153 36.84 -9.80 -8.18
C ASP A 153 36.56 -10.26 -9.62
N LEU A 154 35.31 -10.26 -10.05
CA LEU A 154 34.91 -10.84 -11.34
C LEU A 154 34.53 -9.80 -12.41
N ALA A 155 34.54 -8.51 -12.09
CA ALA A 155 34.19 -7.45 -13.04
C ALA A 155 35.05 -7.47 -14.32
N GLY A 156 36.35 -7.72 -14.20
CA GLY A 156 37.25 -7.81 -15.35
C GLY A 156 36.91 -8.94 -16.33
N GLU A 157 36.49 -10.09 -15.81
CA GLU A 157 36.02 -11.21 -16.63
C GLU A 157 34.74 -10.87 -17.39
N VAL A 158 33.79 -10.18 -16.72
CA VAL A 158 32.53 -9.74 -17.33
C VAL A 158 32.77 -8.68 -18.41
N GLU A 159 33.69 -7.72 -18.16
CA GLU A 159 34.08 -6.69 -19.15
C GLU A 159 34.70 -7.35 -20.42
N ARG A 160 35.56 -8.35 -20.27
CA ARG A 160 36.11 -9.14 -21.37
C ARG A 160 34.99 -9.83 -22.18
N LEU A 161 33.99 -10.43 -21.48
CA LEU A 161 32.88 -11.14 -22.12
C LEU A 161 31.90 -10.22 -22.81
N LEU A 162 31.77 -8.95 -22.39
CA LEU A 162 31.03 -7.92 -23.12
C LEU A 162 31.56 -7.67 -24.53
N LYS A 163 32.84 -7.88 -24.75
CA LYS A 163 33.53 -7.73 -26.04
C LYS A 163 33.56 -9.03 -26.89
N SER A 164 32.93 -10.13 -26.39
CA SER A 164 32.87 -11.41 -27.09
C SER A 164 32.21 -11.28 -28.47
N SER A 165 32.66 -12.09 -29.45
CA SER A 165 32.05 -12.19 -30.80
C SER A 165 30.64 -12.82 -30.75
N ASN A 166 30.32 -13.59 -29.69
CA ASN A 166 29.03 -14.28 -29.55
C ASN A 166 27.95 -13.39 -28.95
N ALA A 167 26.88 -13.15 -29.69
CA ALA A 167 25.74 -12.33 -29.25
C ALA A 167 25.05 -12.90 -27.98
N TYR A 168 25.00 -14.23 -27.83
CA TYR A 168 24.45 -14.88 -26.63
C TYR A 168 25.25 -14.51 -25.37
N ILE A 169 26.57 -14.53 -25.47
CA ILE A 169 27.44 -14.15 -24.34
C ILE A 169 27.33 -12.65 -24.05
N ARG A 170 27.38 -11.79 -25.09
CA ARG A 170 27.27 -10.34 -24.90
C ARG A 170 26.01 -9.94 -24.16
N LYS A 171 24.82 -10.48 -24.54
CA LYS A 171 23.58 -10.15 -23.86
C LYS A 171 23.57 -10.59 -22.39
N LYS A 172 24.15 -11.76 -22.08
CA LYS A 172 24.25 -12.23 -20.69
C LYS A 172 25.26 -11.41 -19.87
N ALA A 173 26.39 -11.07 -20.47
CA ALA A 173 27.39 -10.21 -19.84
C ALA A 173 26.86 -8.79 -19.55
N ALA A 174 26.04 -8.23 -20.46
CA ALA A 174 25.42 -6.92 -20.24
C ALA A 174 24.47 -6.91 -19.04
N VAL A 175 23.65 -7.95 -18.87
CA VAL A 175 22.77 -8.09 -17.70
C VAL A 175 23.59 -8.31 -16.41
N CYS A 176 24.69 -9.08 -16.50
CA CYS A 176 25.59 -9.28 -15.38
C CYS A 176 26.29 -7.97 -14.97
N ALA A 177 26.79 -7.19 -15.95
CA ALA A 177 27.39 -5.88 -15.70
C ALA A 177 26.40 -4.90 -15.03
N LEU A 178 25.16 -4.88 -15.49
CA LEU A 178 24.10 -4.10 -14.86
C LEU A 178 23.97 -4.45 -13.37
N ARG A 179 23.95 -5.73 -13.01
CA ARG A 179 23.82 -6.14 -11.62
C ARG A 179 25.06 -5.78 -10.78
N ILE A 180 26.25 -5.91 -11.39
CA ILE A 180 27.52 -5.49 -10.75
C ILE A 180 27.49 -3.98 -10.44
N ILE A 181 27.08 -3.15 -11.39
CA ILE A 181 26.98 -1.70 -11.22
C ILE A 181 25.98 -1.35 -10.11
N CYS A 182 24.83 -2.03 -10.04
CA CYS A 182 23.86 -1.83 -8.95
C CYS A 182 24.46 -2.15 -7.56
N LYS A 183 25.40 -3.09 -7.48
CA LYS A 183 26.06 -3.46 -6.22
C LYS A 183 27.28 -2.60 -5.89
N VAL A 184 28.06 -2.25 -6.90
CA VAL A 184 29.31 -1.49 -6.79
C VAL A 184 29.35 -0.41 -7.89
N PRO A 185 28.79 0.77 -7.65
CA PRO A 185 28.72 1.85 -8.65
C PRO A 185 30.10 2.33 -9.15
N GLU A 186 31.14 2.19 -8.33
CA GLU A 186 32.53 2.56 -8.67
C GLU A 186 33.07 1.85 -9.92
N LEU A 187 32.56 0.64 -10.21
CA LEU A 187 32.98 -0.14 -11.38
C LEU A 187 32.33 0.30 -12.70
N MET A 188 31.51 1.33 -12.69
CA MET A 188 30.74 1.80 -13.85
C MET A 188 31.64 2.25 -14.99
N GLU A 189 32.70 2.97 -14.70
CA GLU A 189 33.66 3.49 -15.70
C GLU A 189 34.34 2.37 -16.49
N MET A 190 34.62 1.24 -15.86
CA MET A 190 35.24 0.09 -16.50
C MET A 190 34.36 -0.47 -17.66
N PHE A 191 33.05 -0.46 -17.50
CA PHE A 191 32.12 -0.97 -18.52
C PHE A 191 31.78 0.04 -19.61
N LEU A 192 32.09 1.33 -19.44
CA LEU A 192 31.74 2.40 -20.36
C LEU A 192 32.25 2.19 -21.81
N PRO A 193 33.49 1.73 -22.07
CA PRO A 193 33.97 1.52 -23.45
C PRO A 193 33.17 0.47 -24.22
N ALA A 194 32.63 -0.55 -23.54
CA ALA A 194 31.89 -1.62 -24.18
C ALA A 194 30.46 -1.23 -24.57
N THR A 195 29.88 -0.20 -23.93
CA THR A 195 28.47 0.20 -24.15
C THR A 195 28.20 0.69 -25.57
N ARG A 196 29.16 1.39 -26.20
CA ARG A 196 29.02 1.85 -27.59
C ARG A 196 28.84 0.71 -28.58
N SER A 197 29.57 -0.38 -28.39
CA SER A 197 29.49 -1.58 -29.24
C SER A 197 28.14 -2.26 -29.10
N LEU A 198 27.56 -2.28 -27.89
CA LEU A 198 26.23 -2.85 -27.64
C LEU A 198 25.10 -2.13 -28.35
N LEU A 199 25.20 -0.79 -28.51
CA LEU A 199 24.21 0.00 -29.26
C LEU A 199 24.36 -0.08 -30.78
N SER A 200 25.50 -0.55 -31.29
CA SER A 200 25.75 -0.70 -32.72
C SER A 200 25.31 -2.07 -33.26
N GLU A 201 24.83 -2.93 -32.40
CA GLU A 201 24.43 -4.29 -32.74
C GLU A 201 23.09 -4.37 -33.49
N LYS A 202 23.01 -5.39 -34.40
CA LYS A 202 21.76 -5.71 -35.09
C LYS A 202 20.87 -6.68 -34.29
N ASN A 203 21.43 -7.39 -33.33
CA ASN A 203 20.68 -8.36 -32.51
C ASN A 203 19.88 -7.63 -31.45
N HIS A 204 18.55 -7.75 -31.51
CA HIS A 204 17.63 -7.09 -30.61
C HIS A 204 17.84 -7.51 -29.14
N GLY A 205 18.20 -8.77 -28.88
CA GLY A 205 18.52 -9.26 -27.55
C GLY A 205 19.77 -8.59 -26.92
N VAL A 206 20.76 -8.22 -27.71
CA VAL A 206 21.92 -7.43 -27.28
C VAL A 206 21.55 -5.96 -27.09
N LEU A 207 20.79 -5.41 -28.03
CA LEU A 207 20.32 -4.02 -27.94
C LEU A 207 19.52 -3.76 -26.66
N ILE A 208 18.51 -4.61 -26.34
CA ILE A 208 17.68 -4.42 -25.16
C ILE A 208 18.49 -4.47 -23.86
N THR A 209 19.46 -5.38 -23.78
CA THR A 209 20.34 -5.48 -22.60
C THR A 209 21.31 -4.32 -22.50
N GLY A 210 21.84 -3.85 -23.63
CA GLY A 210 22.69 -2.66 -23.71
C GLY A 210 21.95 -1.38 -23.33
N VAL A 211 20.73 -1.16 -23.86
CA VAL A 211 19.86 -0.04 -23.48
C VAL A 211 19.53 -0.09 -21.97
N THR A 212 19.25 -1.27 -21.44
CA THR A 212 18.95 -1.42 -20.01
C THR A 212 20.16 -1.10 -19.13
N LEU A 213 21.35 -1.55 -19.52
CA LEU A 213 22.62 -1.23 -18.84
C LEU A 213 22.88 0.28 -18.81
N ILE A 214 22.76 0.94 -19.97
CA ILE A 214 22.97 2.40 -20.08
C ILE A 214 21.93 3.17 -19.29
N THR A 215 20.68 2.71 -19.28
CA THR A 215 19.61 3.30 -18.47
C THR A 215 19.98 3.34 -16.99
N GLU A 216 20.53 2.26 -16.47
CA GLU A 216 20.93 2.18 -15.08
C GLU A 216 22.17 3.05 -14.78
N MET A 217 23.15 3.07 -15.69
CA MET A 217 24.31 3.96 -15.56
C MET A 217 23.89 5.43 -15.49
N CYS A 218 22.96 5.85 -16.34
CA CYS A 218 22.42 7.22 -16.36
C CYS A 218 21.62 7.58 -15.12
N ARG A 219 20.99 6.60 -14.45
CA ARG A 219 20.23 6.83 -13.22
C ARG A 219 21.14 7.04 -12.01
N GLN A 220 22.26 6.30 -11.96
CA GLN A 220 23.14 6.31 -10.80
C GLN A 220 24.15 7.46 -10.82
N SER A 221 24.53 7.98 -12.01
CA SER A 221 25.55 9.01 -12.14
C SER A 221 25.16 10.11 -13.12
N PRO A 222 25.19 11.40 -12.69
CA PRO A 222 24.94 12.55 -13.56
C PRO A 222 26.06 12.69 -14.62
N ASP A 223 27.29 12.28 -14.35
CA ASP A 223 28.39 12.31 -15.32
C ASP A 223 28.14 11.35 -16.48
N MET A 224 27.62 10.16 -16.17
CA MET A 224 27.19 9.19 -17.18
C MET A 224 26.02 9.72 -17.99
N LEU A 225 25.08 10.40 -17.37
CA LEU A 225 23.97 11.07 -18.06
C LEU A 225 24.49 12.09 -19.07
N ALA A 226 25.41 12.97 -18.69
CA ALA A 226 26.06 13.93 -19.58
C ALA A 226 26.83 13.27 -20.72
N HIS A 227 27.52 12.14 -20.41
CA HIS A 227 28.26 11.37 -21.42
C HIS A 227 27.34 10.76 -22.49
N PHE A 228 26.20 10.19 -22.06
CA PHE A 228 25.28 9.48 -22.94
C PHE A 228 24.28 10.39 -23.69
N LYS A 229 24.14 11.67 -23.37
CA LYS A 229 23.30 12.61 -24.16
C LYS A 229 23.62 12.58 -25.66
N LYS A 230 24.88 12.42 -26.00
CA LYS A 230 25.36 12.34 -27.40
C LYS A 230 24.82 11.15 -28.21
N ILE A 231 24.23 10.14 -27.56
CA ILE A 231 23.68 8.96 -28.27
C ILE A 231 22.19 9.12 -28.65
N VAL A 232 21.51 10.19 -28.21
CA VAL A 232 20.09 10.43 -28.48
C VAL A 232 19.74 10.30 -29.96
N PRO A 233 20.47 10.93 -30.94
CA PRO A 233 20.16 10.77 -32.36
C PRO A 233 20.25 9.30 -32.85
N ASN A 234 21.17 8.52 -32.28
CA ASN A 234 21.29 7.09 -32.63
C ASN A 234 20.11 6.29 -32.12
N LEU A 235 19.67 6.53 -30.88
CA LEU A 235 18.49 5.87 -30.28
C LEU A 235 17.21 6.21 -31.04
N VAL A 236 17.04 7.47 -31.43
CA VAL A 236 15.91 7.93 -32.27
C VAL A 236 15.91 7.19 -33.61
N ARG A 237 17.09 7.04 -34.25
CA ARG A 237 17.22 6.27 -35.49
C ARG A 237 16.86 4.79 -35.32
N ILE A 238 17.28 4.16 -34.21
CA ILE A 238 16.94 2.75 -33.92
C ILE A 238 15.44 2.63 -33.74
N LEU A 239 14.83 3.50 -32.94
CA LEU A 239 13.38 3.53 -32.73
C LEU A 239 12.60 3.73 -34.02
N LYS A 240 13.02 4.68 -34.84
CA LYS A 240 12.42 4.93 -36.17
C LYS A 240 12.48 3.69 -37.08
N ASN A 241 13.61 2.99 -37.10
CA ASN A 241 13.75 1.75 -37.87
C ASN A 241 12.83 0.64 -37.36
N LEU A 242 12.64 0.50 -36.06
CA LEU A 242 11.72 -0.47 -35.46
C LEU A 242 10.25 -0.22 -35.86
N ILE A 243 9.86 1.06 -35.97
CA ILE A 243 8.48 1.45 -36.31
C ILE A 243 8.23 1.33 -37.82
N MET A 244 9.18 1.74 -38.65
CA MET A 244 8.98 1.88 -40.08
C MET A 244 9.32 0.62 -40.91
N ALA A 245 10.36 -0.15 -40.50
CA ALA A 245 10.88 -1.27 -41.29
C ALA A 245 10.74 -2.64 -40.60
N GLY A 246 10.01 -2.70 -39.56
CA GLY A 246 10.17 -3.62 -38.47
C GLY A 246 9.44 -4.94 -38.59
N TYR A 247 9.49 -5.70 -39.69
CA TYR A 247 9.08 -7.09 -39.59
C TYR A 247 10.22 -7.96 -39.08
N SER A 248 10.17 -8.27 -37.79
CA SER A 248 11.01 -9.28 -37.15
C SER A 248 10.10 -10.33 -36.51
N PRO A 249 9.81 -11.45 -37.21
CA PRO A 249 8.85 -12.45 -36.72
C PRO A 249 9.21 -13.01 -35.36
N GLU A 250 10.51 -13.09 -35.05
CA GLU A 250 11.02 -13.61 -33.77
C GLU A 250 10.68 -12.69 -32.58
N HIS A 251 10.47 -11.40 -32.84
CA HIS A 251 10.25 -10.38 -31.81
C HIS A 251 8.89 -9.70 -31.94
N ASP A 252 8.06 -10.11 -32.88
CA ASP A 252 6.72 -9.58 -33.08
C ASP A 252 5.78 -10.06 -31.98
N VAL A 253 5.06 -9.13 -31.35
CA VAL A 253 4.00 -9.43 -30.39
C VAL A 253 2.71 -8.75 -30.86
N GLN A 254 1.75 -9.55 -31.26
CA GLN A 254 0.43 -9.08 -31.73
C GLN A 254 0.50 -8.10 -32.91
N GLY A 255 1.48 -8.21 -33.79
CA GLY A 255 1.66 -7.31 -34.93
C GLY A 255 2.43 -6.03 -34.61
N VAL A 256 3.04 -5.93 -33.45
CA VAL A 256 3.96 -4.84 -33.06
C VAL A 256 5.39 -5.36 -33.00
N SER A 257 6.30 -4.74 -33.74
CA SER A 257 7.70 -5.16 -33.79
C SER A 257 8.44 -4.80 -32.52
N ASP A 258 8.94 -5.82 -31.82
CA ASP A 258 9.74 -5.74 -30.59
C ASP A 258 9.29 -4.63 -29.59
N PRO A 259 8.10 -4.76 -29.01
CA PRO A 259 7.57 -3.73 -28.12
C PRO A 259 8.42 -3.54 -26.85
N PHE A 260 9.07 -4.59 -26.38
CA PHE A 260 9.93 -4.50 -25.20
C PHE A 260 11.16 -3.61 -25.45
N LEU A 261 11.77 -3.72 -26.61
CA LEU A 261 12.89 -2.85 -27.00
C LEU A 261 12.42 -1.41 -27.20
N GLN A 262 11.25 -1.19 -27.84
CA GLN A 262 10.67 0.13 -27.99
C GLN A 262 10.44 0.83 -26.65
N VAL A 263 9.81 0.16 -25.69
CA VAL A 263 9.56 0.68 -24.33
C VAL A 263 10.89 1.02 -23.62
N LYS A 264 11.90 0.16 -23.71
CA LYS A 264 13.21 0.41 -23.08
C LYS A 264 13.95 1.59 -23.72
N ILE A 265 13.86 1.75 -25.04
CA ILE A 265 14.44 2.91 -25.73
C ILE A 265 13.71 4.19 -25.33
N LEU A 266 12.37 4.21 -25.32
CA LEU A 266 11.57 5.35 -24.87
C LEU A 266 11.93 5.77 -23.44
N LYS A 267 12.07 4.80 -22.54
CA LYS A 267 12.47 5.06 -21.15
C LYS A 267 13.87 5.68 -21.04
N LEU A 268 14.82 5.22 -21.85
CA LEU A 268 16.17 5.80 -21.88
C LEU A 268 16.14 7.21 -22.47
N LEU A 269 15.40 7.42 -23.58
CA LEU A 269 15.22 8.73 -24.20
C LEU A 269 14.61 9.74 -23.23
N ARG A 270 13.61 9.32 -22.43
CA ARG A 270 13.01 10.13 -21.37
C ARG A 270 14.06 10.65 -20.40
N ILE A 271 14.92 9.77 -19.90
CA ILE A 271 15.97 10.12 -18.93
C ILE A 271 17.00 11.07 -19.56
N LEU A 272 17.43 10.80 -20.79
CA LEU A 272 18.43 11.61 -21.49
C LEU A 272 17.90 12.98 -21.92
N GLY A 273 16.60 13.09 -22.23
CA GLY A 273 15.96 14.32 -22.66
C GLY A 273 15.46 15.22 -21.53
N CYS A 274 15.45 14.72 -20.29
CA CYS A 274 14.98 15.51 -19.15
C CYS A 274 15.84 16.77 -18.97
N GLY A 275 15.20 17.94 -19.03
CA GLY A 275 15.87 19.23 -18.87
C GLY A 275 16.73 19.72 -20.05
N ASP A 276 16.89 18.93 -21.12
CA ASP A 276 17.71 19.25 -22.30
C ASP A 276 16.85 19.63 -23.49
N SER A 277 17.04 20.85 -24.02
CA SER A 277 16.23 21.38 -25.13
C SER A 277 16.65 20.75 -26.49
N GLU A 278 17.96 20.59 -26.76
CA GLU A 278 18.48 20.02 -27.99
C GLU A 278 18.09 18.55 -28.15
N ALA A 279 18.23 17.78 -27.09
CA ALA A 279 17.76 16.40 -27.03
C ALA A 279 16.25 16.31 -27.23
N SER A 280 15.48 17.20 -26.61
CA SER A 280 14.00 17.24 -26.73
C SER A 280 13.54 17.53 -28.18
N GLU A 281 14.14 18.51 -28.87
CA GLU A 281 13.84 18.81 -30.28
C GLU A 281 14.09 17.59 -31.17
N THR A 282 15.22 16.90 -30.99
CA THR A 282 15.56 15.70 -31.75
C THR A 282 14.54 14.55 -31.56
N MET A 283 13.86 14.51 -30.40
CA MET A 283 12.91 13.47 -30.07
C MET A 283 11.46 13.79 -30.44
N ASN A 284 11.08 15.07 -30.58
CA ASN A 284 9.68 15.48 -30.79
C ASN A 284 9.03 14.75 -31.95
N ASP A 285 9.70 14.72 -33.13
CA ASP A 285 9.17 14.08 -34.34
C ASP A 285 8.89 12.59 -34.15
N ILE A 286 9.84 11.86 -33.56
CA ILE A 286 9.67 10.42 -33.39
C ILE A 286 8.60 10.10 -32.34
N LEU A 287 8.53 10.87 -31.26
CA LEU A 287 7.48 10.71 -30.25
C LEU A 287 6.10 10.98 -30.84
N ALA A 288 5.94 11.99 -31.70
CA ALA A 288 4.71 12.25 -32.44
C ALA A 288 4.32 11.06 -33.34
N GLN A 289 5.30 10.51 -34.08
CA GLN A 289 5.08 9.33 -34.94
C GLN A 289 4.67 8.10 -34.15
N VAL A 290 5.33 7.81 -33.00
CA VAL A 290 4.94 6.69 -32.14
C VAL A 290 3.54 6.89 -31.58
N ALA A 291 3.22 8.10 -31.11
CA ALA A 291 1.92 8.44 -30.50
C ALA A 291 0.75 8.32 -31.51
N THR A 292 1.00 8.60 -32.79
CA THR A 292 -0.04 8.54 -33.84
C THR A 292 -0.18 7.16 -34.49
N ASN A 293 0.93 6.46 -34.71
CA ASN A 293 0.96 5.20 -35.47
C ASN A 293 0.71 3.96 -34.60
N THR A 294 0.79 4.05 -33.26
CA THR A 294 0.59 2.89 -32.40
C THR A 294 -0.88 2.67 -32.11
N GLU A 295 -1.37 1.45 -32.36
CA GLU A 295 -2.74 1.04 -32.06
C GLU A 295 -3.00 0.90 -30.57
N SER A 296 -4.06 1.55 -30.09
CA SER A 296 -4.51 1.44 -28.69
C SER A 296 -5.49 0.28 -28.42
N SER A 297 -5.78 -0.54 -29.43
CA SER A 297 -6.71 -1.68 -29.29
C SER A 297 -6.12 -2.86 -28.53
N LYS A 298 -4.78 -2.95 -28.46
CA LYS A 298 -4.04 -4.05 -27.84
C LYS A 298 -3.22 -3.57 -26.65
N ASN A 299 -3.08 -4.40 -25.61
CA ASN A 299 -2.31 -4.06 -24.41
C ASN A 299 -0.85 -3.71 -24.69
N VAL A 300 -0.27 -4.37 -25.68
CA VAL A 300 1.10 -4.08 -26.14
C VAL A 300 1.24 -2.65 -26.66
N GLY A 301 0.30 -2.20 -27.50
CA GLY A 301 0.25 -0.83 -27.99
C GLY A 301 0.03 0.17 -26.85
N ASN A 302 -0.84 -0.16 -25.89
CA ASN A 302 -1.07 0.69 -24.72
C ASN A 302 0.20 0.88 -23.88
N ALA A 303 1.05 -0.16 -23.74
CA ALA A 303 2.32 -0.06 -23.02
C ALA A 303 3.31 0.91 -23.70
N ILE A 304 3.41 0.86 -25.03
CA ILE A 304 4.25 1.78 -25.80
C ILE A 304 3.71 3.21 -25.71
N LEU A 305 2.40 3.39 -25.91
CA LEU A 305 1.75 4.70 -25.79
C LEU A 305 1.92 5.30 -24.38
N TYR A 306 1.82 4.49 -23.35
CA TYR A 306 2.03 4.94 -21.98
C TYR A 306 3.45 5.48 -21.77
N GLU A 307 4.49 4.73 -22.16
CA GLU A 307 5.87 5.18 -22.02
C GLU A 307 6.16 6.40 -22.92
N THR A 308 5.51 6.48 -24.08
CA THR A 308 5.59 7.67 -24.97
C THR A 308 5.00 8.90 -24.29
N VAL A 309 3.84 8.77 -23.64
CA VAL A 309 3.21 9.85 -22.87
C VAL A 309 4.13 10.32 -21.75
N LEU A 310 4.69 9.40 -20.96
CA LEU A 310 5.64 9.76 -19.91
C LEU A 310 6.87 10.49 -20.48
N SER A 311 7.38 10.02 -21.62
CA SER A 311 8.53 10.66 -22.26
C SER A 311 8.19 12.10 -22.72
N ILE A 312 7.03 12.30 -23.34
CA ILE A 312 6.56 13.63 -23.79
C ILE A 312 6.40 14.60 -22.62
N MET A 313 5.92 14.12 -21.48
CA MET A 313 5.64 14.99 -20.33
C MET A 313 6.89 15.35 -19.51
N ASP A 314 7.91 14.48 -19.52
CA ASP A 314 9.15 14.69 -18.75
C ASP A 314 10.20 15.51 -19.52
N ILE A 315 10.10 15.60 -20.87
CA ILE A 315 10.99 16.41 -21.71
C ILE A 315 10.41 17.80 -21.96
N LYS A 316 11.24 18.70 -22.50
CA LYS A 316 10.78 20.01 -22.98
C LYS A 316 10.09 19.89 -24.35
N SER A 317 8.90 19.27 -24.35
CA SER A 317 8.13 19.02 -25.58
C SER A 317 7.30 20.23 -26.02
N GLU A 318 6.92 20.23 -27.29
CA GLU A 318 6.00 21.23 -27.84
C GLU A 318 4.60 21.12 -27.24
N SER A 319 3.89 22.25 -27.13
CA SER A 319 2.53 22.30 -26.56
C SER A 319 1.55 21.37 -27.32
N GLY A 320 1.64 21.28 -28.64
CA GLY A 320 0.83 20.36 -29.45
C GLY A 320 1.04 18.90 -29.10
N LEU A 321 2.29 18.53 -28.85
CA LEU A 321 2.66 17.16 -28.47
C LEU A 321 2.16 16.81 -27.04
N ARG A 322 2.24 17.74 -26.10
CA ARG A 322 1.65 17.58 -24.76
C ARG A 322 0.14 17.34 -24.80
N VAL A 323 -0.58 18.15 -25.61
CA VAL A 323 -2.02 17.96 -25.80
C VAL A 323 -2.33 16.57 -26.39
N LEU A 324 -1.53 16.11 -27.37
CA LEU A 324 -1.67 14.74 -27.91
C LEU A 324 -1.47 13.67 -26.83
N ALA A 325 -0.47 13.82 -25.98
CA ALA A 325 -0.21 12.90 -24.86
C ALA A 325 -1.40 12.84 -23.89
N ILE A 326 -1.94 13.98 -23.50
CA ILE A 326 -3.12 14.06 -22.61
C ILE A 326 -4.36 13.45 -23.28
N ASN A 327 -4.55 13.64 -24.60
CA ASN A 327 -5.64 12.98 -25.33
C ASN A 327 -5.51 11.44 -25.36
N ILE A 328 -4.28 10.91 -25.38
CA ILE A 328 -4.04 9.46 -25.25
C ILE A 328 -4.48 8.98 -23.86
N LEU A 329 -4.12 9.70 -22.80
CA LEU A 329 -4.58 9.37 -21.44
C LEU A 329 -6.12 9.46 -21.34
N GLY A 330 -6.74 10.44 -21.96
CA GLY A 330 -8.19 10.55 -22.07
C GLY A 330 -8.85 9.33 -22.73
N ARG A 331 -8.21 8.76 -23.77
CA ARG A 331 -8.65 7.48 -24.36
C ARG A 331 -8.47 6.31 -23.42
N PHE A 332 -7.41 6.29 -22.61
CA PHE A 332 -7.18 5.26 -21.62
C PHE A 332 -8.24 5.26 -20.50
N LEU A 333 -8.79 6.42 -20.13
CA LEU A 333 -9.90 6.50 -19.17
C LEU A 333 -11.17 5.79 -19.66
N LEU A 334 -11.35 5.65 -20.96
CA LEU A 334 -12.50 4.95 -21.56
C LEU A 334 -12.26 3.44 -21.78
N ASN A 335 -11.08 2.93 -21.39
CA ASN A 335 -10.73 1.53 -21.58
C ASN A 335 -11.53 0.64 -20.63
N ALA A 336 -11.90 -0.57 -21.10
CA ALA A 336 -12.61 -1.56 -20.28
C ALA A 336 -11.75 -2.11 -19.12
N ASP A 337 -10.42 -2.15 -19.29
CA ASP A 337 -9.49 -2.63 -18.28
C ASP A 337 -9.32 -1.58 -17.15
N LYS A 338 -9.63 -1.99 -15.92
CA LYS A 338 -9.50 -1.17 -14.71
C LYS A 338 -8.06 -0.69 -14.47
N ASN A 339 -7.07 -1.54 -14.74
CA ASN A 339 -5.67 -1.20 -14.55
C ASN A 339 -5.24 -0.05 -15.45
N ILE A 340 -5.69 -0.05 -16.71
CA ILE A 340 -5.38 1.01 -17.67
C ILE A 340 -6.04 2.31 -17.22
N ARG A 341 -7.31 2.28 -16.75
CA ARG A 341 -7.98 3.48 -16.20
C ARG A 341 -7.26 4.03 -14.99
N TYR A 342 -6.85 3.16 -14.05
CA TYR A 342 -6.10 3.57 -12.86
C TYR A 342 -4.77 4.25 -13.21
N VAL A 343 -3.98 3.63 -14.10
CA VAL A 343 -2.70 4.19 -14.56
C VAL A 343 -2.90 5.54 -15.26
N ALA A 344 -3.97 5.69 -16.07
CA ALA A 344 -4.30 6.95 -16.71
C ALA A 344 -4.62 8.06 -15.70
N LEU A 345 -5.46 7.78 -14.68
CA LEU A 345 -5.78 8.75 -13.64
C LEU A 345 -4.54 9.16 -12.82
N ASN A 346 -3.72 8.19 -12.44
CA ASN A 346 -2.49 8.45 -11.70
C ASN A 346 -1.50 9.30 -12.50
N THR A 347 -1.38 9.04 -13.80
CA THR A 347 -0.53 9.84 -14.68
C THR A 347 -1.09 11.24 -14.91
N LEU A 348 -2.40 11.38 -15.12
CA LEU A 348 -3.06 12.68 -15.21
C LEU A 348 -2.86 13.53 -13.96
N LEU A 349 -2.92 12.92 -12.79
CA LEU A 349 -2.69 13.61 -11.51
C LEU A 349 -1.26 14.18 -11.42
N ARG A 350 -0.26 13.46 -11.93
CA ARG A 350 1.13 13.95 -12.00
C ARG A 350 1.31 15.08 -13.02
N VAL A 351 0.57 15.01 -14.10
CA VAL A 351 0.72 15.89 -15.27
C VAL A 351 -0.11 17.16 -15.16
N VAL A 352 -1.13 17.20 -14.31
CA VAL A 352 -2.03 18.34 -14.16
C VAL A 352 -1.31 19.66 -13.86
N HIS A 353 -0.15 19.60 -13.18
CA HIS A 353 0.69 20.77 -12.92
C HIS A 353 1.36 21.35 -14.18
N ALA A 354 1.66 20.51 -15.16
CA ALA A 354 2.33 20.93 -16.39
C ALA A 354 1.37 21.58 -17.40
N ASP A 355 0.14 21.04 -17.53
CA ASP A 355 -0.90 21.57 -18.44
C ASP A 355 -2.30 21.29 -17.92
N ASN A 356 -2.76 22.14 -17.01
CA ASN A 356 -4.12 22.06 -16.45
C ASN A 356 -5.19 22.22 -17.54
N SER A 357 -4.99 23.10 -18.52
CA SER A 357 -6.00 23.39 -19.54
C SER A 357 -6.31 22.20 -20.43
N ALA A 358 -5.30 21.42 -20.79
CA ALA A 358 -5.48 20.22 -21.58
C ALA A 358 -6.18 19.10 -20.78
N VAL A 359 -5.87 18.94 -19.48
CA VAL A 359 -6.52 17.96 -18.61
C VAL A 359 -8.00 18.33 -18.37
N GLN A 360 -8.32 19.62 -18.24
CA GLN A 360 -9.70 20.13 -18.11
C GLN A 360 -10.64 19.65 -19.24
N ARG A 361 -10.12 19.38 -20.43
CA ARG A 361 -10.94 18.86 -21.54
C ARG A 361 -11.53 17.49 -21.25
N HIS A 362 -10.88 16.69 -20.41
CA HIS A 362 -11.33 15.35 -20.03
C HIS A 362 -12.13 15.32 -18.71
N ARG A 363 -12.50 16.51 -18.17
CA ARG A 363 -13.21 16.65 -16.89
C ARG A 363 -14.47 15.77 -16.79
N SER A 364 -15.28 15.70 -17.84
CA SER A 364 -16.51 14.87 -17.84
C SER A 364 -16.19 13.38 -17.65
N THR A 365 -15.20 12.88 -18.35
CA THR A 365 -14.77 11.48 -18.24
C THR A 365 -14.17 11.18 -16.86
N ILE A 366 -13.43 12.14 -16.30
CA ILE A 366 -12.86 12.01 -14.93
C ILE A 366 -13.99 11.96 -13.89
N LEU A 367 -15.04 12.79 -14.03
CA LEU A 367 -16.22 12.77 -13.18
C LEU A 367 -17.01 11.44 -13.28
N GLU A 368 -17.02 10.81 -14.46
CA GLU A 368 -17.62 9.48 -14.61
C GLU A 368 -16.83 8.42 -13.84
N CYS A 369 -15.50 8.54 -13.74
CA CYS A 369 -14.68 7.64 -12.94
C CYS A 369 -14.98 7.68 -11.43
N LEU A 370 -15.61 8.76 -10.91
CA LEU A 370 -16.12 8.79 -9.53
C LEU A 370 -17.24 7.77 -9.27
N LYS A 371 -17.89 7.29 -10.33
CA LYS A 371 -18.99 6.30 -10.26
C LYS A 371 -18.51 4.88 -10.54
N ASP A 372 -17.19 4.67 -10.71
CA ASP A 372 -16.62 3.35 -10.98
C ASP A 372 -16.87 2.39 -9.80
N ALA A 373 -17.00 1.10 -10.09
CA ALA A 373 -17.16 0.07 -9.07
C ALA A 373 -15.90 -0.13 -8.22
N ASP A 374 -14.72 0.24 -8.75
CA ASP A 374 -13.44 0.04 -8.09
C ASP A 374 -13.06 1.23 -7.19
N ILE A 375 -12.77 0.92 -5.91
CA ILE A 375 -12.42 1.92 -4.87
C ILE A 375 -11.16 2.70 -5.25
N SER A 376 -10.14 2.04 -5.81
CA SER A 376 -8.87 2.67 -6.17
C SER A 376 -9.02 3.69 -7.30
N ILE A 377 -9.88 3.39 -8.27
CA ILE A 377 -10.23 4.31 -9.37
C ILE A 377 -10.98 5.51 -8.83
N ARG A 378 -12.01 5.30 -7.97
CA ARG A 378 -12.76 6.41 -7.35
C ARG A 378 -11.86 7.33 -6.55
N ARG A 379 -10.90 6.78 -5.80
CA ARG A 379 -9.94 7.57 -5.01
C ARG A 379 -9.10 8.49 -5.91
N ARG A 380 -8.46 7.94 -6.94
CA ARG A 380 -7.65 8.73 -7.88
C ARG A 380 -8.48 9.74 -8.67
N ALA A 381 -9.70 9.38 -9.07
CA ALA A 381 -10.62 10.30 -9.73
C ALA A 381 -11.00 11.47 -8.81
N MET A 382 -11.29 11.20 -7.52
CA MET A 382 -11.57 12.24 -6.52
C MET A 382 -10.39 13.20 -6.35
N GLU A 383 -9.17 12.69 -6.18
CA GLU A 383 -7.96 13.50 -6.05
C GLU A 383 -7.75 14.39 -7.29
N LEU A 384 -7.90 13.82 -8.48
CA LEU A 384 -7.76 14.56 -9.72
C LEU A 384 -8.88 15.60 -9.90
N CYS A 385 -10.11 15.31 -9.47
CA CYS A 385 -11.21 16.28 -9.49
C CYS A 385 -10.87 17.52 -8.65
N PHE A 386 -10.32 17.33 -7.44
CA PHE A 386 -9.90 18.46 -6.60
C PHE A 386 -8.76 19.27 -7.24
N ALA A 387 -7.79 18.60 -7.88
CA ALA A 387 -6.70 19.25 -8.60
C ALA A 387 -7.18 20.08 -9.82
N LEU A 388 -8.36 19.77 -10.36
CA LEU A 388 -8.95 20.48 -11.52
C LEU A 388 -9.88 21.63 -11.12
N ILE A 389 -10.18 21.83 -9.83
CA ILE A 389 -11.04 22.91 -9.39
C ILE A 389 -10.38 24.27 -9.61
N ASN A 390 -11.17 25.19 -10.15
CA ASN A 390 -10.79 26.60 -10.30
C ASN A 390 -12.01 27.50 -10.11
N GLY A 391 -11.83 28.84 -10.05
CA GLY A 391 -12.90 29.80 -9.85
C GLY A 391 -14.05 29.72 -10.86
N ASN A 392 -13.78 29.27 -12.08
CA ASN A 392 -14.79 29.18 -13.14
C ASN A 392 -15.64 27.91 -13.06
N ASN A 393 -15.12 26.80 -12.53
CA ASN A 393 -15.79 25.51 -12.53
C ASN A 393 -16.25 25.05 -11.13
N ILE A 394 -15.88 25.76 -10.07
CA ILE A 394 -16.16 25.38 -8.67
C ILE A 394 -17.63 24.99 -8.44
N ARG A 395 -18.59 25.73 -8.99
CA ARG A 395 -20.03 25.45 -8.81
C ARG A 395 -20.44 24.08 -9.37
N THR A 396 -19.97 23.77 -10.56
CA THR A 396 -20.30 22.50 -11.23
C THR A 396 -19.54 21.32 -10.62
N MET A 397 -18.26 21.50 -10.32
CA MET A 397 -17.44 20.47 -9.69
C MET A 397 -17.94 20.15 -8.27
N MET A 398 -18.24 21.17 -7.49
CA MET A 398 -18.73 20.98 -6.12
C MET A 398 -20.06 20.23 -6.08
N LYS A 399 -20.96 20.49 -7.03
CA LYS A 399 -22.23 19.74 -7.12
C LYS A 399 -22.00 18.24 -7.34
N GLU A 400 -21.11 17.87 -8.25
CA GLU A 400 -20.77 16.46 -8.50
C GLU A 400 -20.04 15.80 -7.32
N LEU A 401 -19.15 16.55 -6.67
CA LEU A 401 -18.43 16.06 -5.48
C LEU A 401 -19.36 15.87 -4.27
N LEU A 402 -20.35 16.75 -4.08
CA LEU A 402 -21.39 16.56 -3.06
C LEU A 402 -22.23 15.31 -3.34
N THR A 403 -22.65 15.11 -4.59
CA THR A 403 -23.38 13.89 -4.99
C THR A 403 -22.54 12.62 -4.78
N PHE A 404 -21.22 12.72 -4.99
CA PHE A 404 -20.29 11.65 -4.66
C PHE A 404 -20.20 11.43 -3.14
N LEU A 405 -20.06 12.51 -2.37
CA LEU A 405 -19.90 12.47 -0.90
C LEU A 405 -21.10 11.82 -0.20
N GLU A 406 -22.33 12.09 -0.66
CA GLU A 406 -23.56 11.45 -0.16
C GLU A 406 -23.48 9.91 -0.25
N LYS A 407 -23.00 9.41 -1.38
CA LYS A 407 -22.96 7.98 -1.73
C LYS A 407 -21.65 7.29 -1.37
N ALA A 408 -20.63 8.06 -0.98
CA ALA A 408 -19.28 7.56 -0.72
C ALA A 408 -19.23 6.67 0.53
N GLU A 409 -18.31 5.73 0.51
CA GLU A 409 -17.97 4.90 1.67
C GLU A 409 -17.34 5.76 2.78
N PRO A 410 -17.45 5.33 4.06
CA PRO A 410 -16.90 6.07 5.20
C PRO A 410 -15.45 6.51 5.05
N GLU A 411 -14.61 5.69 4.42
CA GLU A 411 -13.17 5.96 4.19
C GLU A 411 -12.92 7.23 3.36
N PHE A 412 -13.84 7.56 2.44
CA PHE A 412 -13.71 8.75 1.60
C PHE A 412 -14.25 10.01 2.26
N LYS A 413 -15.28 9.86 3.13
CA LYS A 413 -16.07 10.98 3.63
C LYS A 413 -15.23 12.03 4.36
N ALA A 414 -14.35 11.61 5.26
CA ALA A 414 -13.51 12.52 6.02
C ALA A 414 -12.54 13.32 5.11
N SER A 415 -11.79 12.62 4.25
CA SER A 415 -10.83 13.27 3.33
C SER A 415 -11.52 14.14 2.28
N CYS A 416 -12.67 13.70 1.77
CA CYS A 416 -13.42 14.45 0.77
C CYS A 416 -14.03 15.72 1.37
N SER A 417 -14.61 15.67 2.58
CA SER A 417 -15.18 16.84 3.26
C SER A 417 -14.13 17.92 3.53
N SER A 418 -12.95 17.56 4.07
CA SER A 418 -11.86 18.52 4.29
C SER A 418 -11.40 19.19 2.99
N LYS A 419 -11.24 18.41 1.92
CA LYS A 419 -10.86 18.97 0.60
C LYS A 419 -11.95 19.84 -0.02
N CYS A 420 -13.23 19.52 0.19
CA CYS A 420 -14.35 20.36 -0.25
C CYS A 420 -14.33 21.73 0.46
N VAL A 421 -14.04 21.74 1.76
CA VAL A 421 -13.93 22.97 2.55
C VAL A 421 -12.78 23.84 2.03
N LEU A 422 -11.58 23.27 1.88
CA LEU A 422 -10.41 24.00 1.34
C LEU A 422 -10.67 24.55 -0.07
N ALA A 423 -11.33 23.77 -0.94
CA ALA A 423 -11.68 24.22 -2.28
C ALA A 423 -12.74 25.35 -2.25
N ALA A 424 -13.72 25.24 -1.38
CA ALA A 424 -14.74 26.27 -1.20
C ALA A 424 -14.13 27.57 -0.63
N GLU A 425 -13.23 27.47 0.34
CA GLU A 425 -12.53 28.61 0.93
C GLU A 425 -11.72 29.40 -0.12
N LYS A 426 -10.99 28.68 -0.98
CA LYS A 426 -10.13 29.33 -2.00
C LYS A 426 -10.91 29.91 -3.18
N TYR A 427 -11.96 29.24 -3.65
CA TYR A 427 -12.63 29.54 -4.92
C TYR A 427 -14.11 29.96 -4.80
N SER A 428 -14.63 30.23 -3.58
CA SER A 428 -16.01 30.62 -3.41
C SER A 428 -16.33 31.90 -4.19
N PRO A 429 -17.39 31.92 -4.99
CA PRO A 429 -17.80 33.11 -5.74
C PRO A 429 -18.42 34.20 -4.86
N ASN A 430 -19.10 33.82 -3.78
CA ASN A 430 -19.63 34.70 -2.74
C ASN A 430 -19.79 33.95 -1.41
N VAL A 431 -19.90 34.69 -0.33
CA VAL A 431 -19.95 34.14 1.04
C VAL A 431 -21.20 33.29 1.28
N ARG A 432 -22.33 33.68 0.73
CA ARG A 432 -23.59 32.93 0.87
C ARG A 432 -23.48 31.53 0.24
N TRP A 433 -22.94 31.46 -0.96
CA TRP A 433 -22.67 30.16 -1.63
C TRP A 433 -21.66 29.32 -0.81
N HIS A 434 -20.69 29.99 -0.19
CA HIS A 434 -19.69 29.30 0.67
C HIS A 434 -20.39 28.65 1.88
N ILE A 435 -21.22 29.41 2.62
CA ILE A 435 -22.01 28.90 3.75
C ILE A 435 -22.90 27.73 3.31
N ASP A 436 -23.70 27.91 2.25
CA ASP A 436 -24.58 26.85 1.71
C ASP A 436 -23.80 25.57 1.35
N THR A 437 -22.60 25.74 0.78
CA THR A 437 -21.75 24.61 0.39
C THR A 437 -21.22 23.88 1.61
N LEU A 438 -20.75 24.59 2.63
CA LEU A 438 -20.26 23.98 3.87
C LEU A 438 -21.37 23.23 4.60
N LEU A 439 -22.56 23.80 4.72
CA LEU A 439 -23.71 23.13 5.34
C LEU A 439 -24.06 21.82 4.60
N LYS A 440 -24.07 21.84 3.26
CA LYS A 440 -24.28 20.63 2.45
C LYS A 440 -23.15 19.60 2.61
N VAL A 441 -21.90 20.04 2.76
CA VAL A 441 -20.77 19.13 3.01
C VAL A 441 -20.93 18.43 4.36
N VAL A 442 -21.29 19.19 5.41
CA VAL A 442 -21.49 18.64 6.75
C VAL A 442 -22.67 17.66 6.78
N GLU A 443 -23.75 17.97 6.08
CA GLU A 443 -24.93 17.09 5.95
C GLU A 443 -24.60 15.80 5.18
N ALA A 444 -23.97 15.90 4.00
CA ALA A 444 -23.64 14.77 3.13
C ALA A 444 -22.60 13.82 3.74
N ALA A 445 -21.62 14.35 4.46
CA ALA A 445 -20.59 13.55 5.12
C ALA A 445 -21.11 12.91 6.43
N GLY A 446 -22.12 13.50 7.08
CA GLY A 446 -22.70 12.98 8.32
C GLY A 446 -21.69 12.90 9.46
N ASN A 447 -21.69 11.80 10.21
CA ASN A 447 -20.81 11.61 11.37
C ASN A 447 -19.31 11.41 11.03
N HIS A 448 -18.95 11.40 9.74
CA HIS A 448 -17.56 11.26 9.28
C HIS A 448 -16.88 12.61 9.00
N VAL A 449 -17.52 13.70 9.37
CA VAL A 449 -16.96 15.06 9.27
C VAL A 449 -15.87 15.22 10.34
N PRO A 450 -14.63 15.64 9.98
CA PRO A 450 -13.62 16.01 10.95
C PRO A 450 -14.00 17.27 11.74
N ASP A 451 -13.52 17.36 12.98
CA ASP A 451 -13.79 18.51 13.86
C ASP A 451 -13.31 19.84 13.29
N ASP A 452 -12.25 19.83 12.48
CA ASP A 452 -11.72 20.99 11.78
C ASP A 452 -12.75 21.62 10.83
N VAL A 453 -13.55 20.80 10.17
CA VAL A 453 -14.62 21.26 9.26
C VAL A 453 -15.75 21.91 10.04
N VAL A 454 -16.13 21.34 11.20
CA VAL A 454 -17.12 21.92 12.12
C VAL A 454 -16.64 23.29 12.59
N SER A 455 -15.39 23.37 13.07
CA SER A 455 -14.78 24.60 13.55
C SER A 455 -14.68 25.68 12.45
N SER A 456 -14.22 25.31 11.25
CA SER A 456 -14.11 26.22 10.11
C SER A 456 -15.48 26.77 9.67
N THR A 457 -16.54 25.93 9.72
CA THR A 457 -17.91 26.36 9.39
C THR A 457 -18.43 27.38 10.42
N ILE A 458 -18.22 27.10 11.70
CA ILE A 458 -18.59 28.02 12.80
C ILE A 458 -17.82 29.34 12.67
N GLN A 459 -16.52 29.29 12.40
CA GLN A 459 -15.69 30.47 12.23
C GLN A 459 -16.15 31.35 11.08
N LEU A 460 -16.41 30.76 9.90
CA LEU A 460 -16.92 31.47 8.72
C LEU A 460 -18.23 32.23 9.02
N ILE A 461 -19.17 31.58 9.69
CA ILE A 461 -20.46 32.20 10.06
C ILE A 461 -20.24 33.34 11.09
N SER A 462 -19.33 33.15 12.05
CA SER A 462 -19.02 34.15 13.09
C SER A 462 -18.36 35.41 12.51
N GLU A 463 -17.47 35.28 11.54
CA GLU A 463 -16.77 36.37 10.88
C GLU A 463 -17.69 37.19 9.95
N THR A 464 -18.70 36.56 9.35
CA THR A 464 -19.53 37.15 8.30
C THR A 464 -20.83 37.74 8.82
N ARG A 465 -20.75 38.93 9.40
CA ARG A 465 -21.90 39.60 10.02
C ARG A 465 -23.12 39.79 9.11
N SER A 466 -22.92 40.04 7.80
CA SER A 466 -24.02 40.26 6.83
C SER A 466 -24.88 39.02 6.59
N GLU A 467 -24.33 37.83 6.74
CA GLU A 467 -24.99 36.55 6.42
C GLU A 467 -25.41 35.76 7.67
N GLN A 468 -25.15 36.28 8.89
CA GLN A 468 -25.47 35.57 10.14
C GLN A 468 -26.96 35.24 10.25
N ALA A 469 -27.84 36.20 9.95
CA ALA A 469 -29.28 36.01 10.01
C ALA A 469 -29.75 34.92 9.04
N TYR A 470 -29.21 34.92 7.82
CA TYR A 470 -29.50 33.89 6.82
C TYR A 470 -28.99 32.51 7.29
N ALA A 471 -27.72 32.44 7.72
CA ALA A 471 -27.10 31.21 8.14
C ALA A 471 -27.84 30.54 9.30
N VAL A 472 -28.26 31.34 10.29
CA VAL A 472 -28.99 30.83 11.45
C VAL A 472 -30.40 30.39 11.07
N GLY A 473 -31.05 31.06 10.12
CA GLY A 473 -32.32 30.62 9.56
C GLY A 473 -32.25 29.27 8.85
N GLU A 474 -31.23 29.04 8.02
CA GLU A 474 -30.98 27.75 7.37
C GLU A 474 -30.62 26.66 8.39
N LEU A 475 -29.76 26.95 9.34
CA LEU A 475 -29.39 26.01 10.41
C LEU A 475 -30.64 25.63 11.27
N TRP A 476 -31.55 26.55 11.53
CA TRP A 476 -32.80 26.25 12.21
C TRP A 476 -33.71 25.31 11.38
N ARG A 477 -33.84 25.55 10.08
CA ARG A 477 -34.58 24.63 9.19
C ARG A 477 -33.98 23.22 9.23
N HIS A 478 -32.65 23.11 9.17
CA HIS A 478 -31.97 21.82 9.28
C HIS A 478 -32.21 21.19 10.67
N LEU A 479 -32.10 21.95 11.74
CA LEU A 479 -32.22 21.44 13.11
C LEU A 479 -33.66 20.98 13.44
N SER A 480 -34.68 21.68 12.94
CA SER A 480 -36.09 21.33 13.14
C SER A 480 -36.52 20.04 12.45
N VAL A 481 -35.90 19.71 11.32
CA VAL A 481 -36.17 18.50 10.52
C VAL A 481 -35.14 17.40 10.79
N ALA A 482 -34.00 17.74 11.42
CA ALA A 482 -32.82 16.86 11.52
C ALA A 482 -33.10 15.54 12.23
N GLN A 483 -32.63 14.48 11.63
CA GLN A 483 -32.41 13.21 12.34
C GLN A 483 -31.30 13.43 13.37
N LEU A 484 -31.60 13.19 14.64
CA LEU A 484 -30.67 13.39 15.76
C LEU A 484 -29.37 12.49 15.66
N GLU A 485 -29.24 11.76 14.59
CA GLU A 485 -28.09 10.91 14.29
C GLU A 485 -26.90 11.72 13.76
N PHE A 486 -27.13 12.84 13.05
CA PHE A 486 -26.06 13.61 12.41
C PHE A 486 -25.44 14.65 13.35
N GLN A 487 -24.47 14.23 14.16
CA GLN A 487 -23.88 15.05 15.24
C GLN A 487 -23.23 16.36 14.75
N PRO A 488 -22.42 16.41 13.67
CA PRO A 488 -21.74 17.63 13.25
C PRO A 488 -22.71 18.76 12.86
N VAL A 489 -23.81 18.43 12.18
CA VAL A 489 -24.84 19.42 11.81
C VAL A 489 -25.46 20.04 13.07
N ILE A 490 -25.79 19.21 14.08
CA ILE A 490 -26.36 19.65 15.35
C ILE A 490 -25.37 20.52 16.12
N GLN A 491 -24.07 20.18 16.12
CA GLN A 491 -23.03 20.95 16.78
C GLN A 491 -22.90 22.36 16.18
N VAL A 492 -22.81 22.46 14.85
CA VAL A 492 -22.77 23.75 14.15
C VAL A 492 -24.04 24.55 14.43
N ALA A 493 -25.21 23.92 14.30
CA ALA A 493 -26.49 24.58 14.49
C ALA A 493 -26.69 25.09 15.94
N THR A 494 -26.46 24.24 16.93
CA THR A 494 -26.59 24.61 18.34
C THR A 494 -25.63 25.74 18.72
N TRP A 495 -24.37 25.68 18.28
CA TRP A 495 -23.38 26.74 18.55
C TRP A 495 -23.85 28.10 17.95
N CYS A 496 -24.15 28.10 16.63
CA CYS A 496 -24.58 29.34 15.95
C CYS A 496 -25.87 29.92 16.47
N ILE A 497 -26.87 29.06 16.77
CA ILE A 497 -28.13 29.52 17.37
C ILE A 497 -27.91 30.08 18.79
N GLY A 498 -26.99 29.49 19.57
CA GLY A 498 -26.56 30.01 20.86
C GLY A 498 -25.99 31.43 20.79
N GLU A 499 -25.19 31.71 19.77
CA GLU A 499 -24.53 33.01 19.56
C GLU A 499 -25.47 34.06 18.91
N PHE A 500 -26.28 33.64 17.95
CA PHE A 500 -27.05 34.53 17.08
C PHE A 500 -28.59 34.30 17.12
N GLY A 501 -29.11 33.60 18.15
CA GLY A 501 -30.50 33.25 18.27
C GLY A 501 -31.48 34.44 18.37
N ASP A 502 -30.98 35.61 18.83
CA ASP A 502 -31.73 36.86 18.80
C ASP A 502 -32.11 37.29 17.38
N LEU A 503 -31.31 36.96 16.37
CA LEU A 503 -31.62 37.23 14.95
C LEU A 503 -32.78 36.38 14.44
N LEU A 504 -32.95 35.17 14.97
CA LEU A 504 -34.10 34.31 14.68
C LEU A 504 -35.42 34.91 15.22
N LEU A 505 -35.36 35.40 16.45
CA LEU A 505 -36.54 35.94 17.17
C LEU A 505 -36.92 37.34 16.70
N SER A 506 -35.97 38.14 16.24
CA SER A 506 -36.20 39.50 15.74
C SER A 506 -36.85 39.55 14.34
N GLY A 507 -37.11 38.39 13.71
CA GLY A 507 -37.64 38.28 12.35
C GLY A 507 -36.69 38.74 11.24
N GLN A 508 -35.40 38.92 11.55
CA GLN A 508 -34.38 39.24 10.53
C GLN A 508 -34.00 38.01 9.70
N ALA A 509 -34.19 36.82 10.24
CA ALA A 509 -34.14 35.57 9.50
C ALA A 509 -35.44 35.33 8.75
N ASP A 510 -35.38 34.69 7.57
CA ASP A 510 -36.55 34.35 6.75
C ASP A 510 -37.49 33.32 7.43
N VAL A 511 -37.36 33.12 8.73
CA VAL A 511 -38.13 32.17 9.56
C VAL A 511 -38.54 32.84 10.85
N THR A 512 -39.82 32.70 11.23
CA THR A 512 -40.35 33.16 12.54
C THR A 512 -40.39 31.98 13.51
N VAL A 513 -39.65 32.07 14.59
CA VAL A 513 -39.53 31.03 15.63
C VAL A 513 -40.07 31.58 16.96
N VAL A 514 -40.81 30.75 17.70
CA VAL A 514 -41.26 31.07 19.05
C VAL A 514 -40.26 30.57 20.08
N GLU A 515 -40.02 31.31 21.17
CA GLU A 515 -39.05 30.92 22.23
C GLU A 515 -39.32 29.52 22.79
N SER A 516 -40.60 29.14 22.96
CA SER A 516 -40.99 27.81 23.47
C SER A 516 -40.60 26.68 22.49
N GLU A 517 -40.76 26.87 21.18
CA GLU A 517 -40.41 25.90 20.17
C GLU A 517 -38.89 25.67 20.11
N LEU A 518 -38.13 26.76 20.27
CA LEU A 518 -36.67 26.69 20.33
C LEU A 518 -36.22 25.83 21.51
N ILE A 519 -36.77 26.04 22.70
CA ILE A 519 -36.44 25.28 23.91
C ILE A 519 -36.85 23.82 23.79
N GLU A 520 -38.00 23.50 23.20
CA GLU A 520 -38.41 22.11 22.97
C GLU A 520 -37.42 21.33 22.09
N VAL A 521 -36.89 21.97 21.05
CA VAL A 521 -35.87 21.33 20.18
C VAL A 521 -34.59 21.07 20.98
N TYR A 522 -34.11 22.01 21.79
CA TYR A 522 -32.95 21.80 22.65
C TYR A 522 -33.19 20.72 23.70
N GLN A 523 -34.39 20.63 24.27
CA GLN A 523 -34.74 19.53 25.18
C GLN A 523 -34.69 18.18 24.49
N LYS A 524 -35.22 18.08 23.27
CA LYS A 524 -35.14 16.83 22.47
C LYS A 524 -33.67 16.41 22.24
N ILE A 525 -32.76 17.33 21.92
CA ILE A 525 -31.33 17.06 21.73
C ILE A 525 -30.68 16.59 23.03
N LEU A 526 -30.91 17.32 24.12
CA LEU A 526 -30.28 17.07 25.42
C LEU A 526 -30.72 15.76 26.05
N TRP A 527 -32.01 15.37 25.91
CA TRP A 527 -32.53 14.11 26.44
C TRP A 527 -32.38 12.91 25.52
N SER A 528 -32.01 13.13 24.26
CA SER A 528 -31.84 12.04 23.32
C SER A 528 -30.62 11.16 23.69
N SER A 529 -30.83 9.85 23.60
CA SER A 529 -29.74 8.87 23.71
C SER A 529 -28.88 8.78 22.43
N GLN A 530 -29.35 9.28 21.31
CA GLN A 530 -28.65 9.29 20.03
C GLN A 530 -27.58 10.38 19.96
N CYS A 531 -27.73 11.46 20.71
CA CYS A 531 -26.77 12.55 20.75
C CYS A 531 -25.52 12.20 21.57
N SER A 532 -24.34 12.47 21.00
CA SER A 532 -23.06 12.32 21.68
C SER A 532 -22.91 13.27 22.87
N ILE A 533 -22.02 12.95 23.78
CA ILE A 533 -21.72 13.80 24.93
C ILE A 533 -21.28 15.19 24.46
N THR A 534 -20.36 15.25 23.49
CA THR A 534 -19.89 16.52 22.91
C THR A 534 -21.03 17.36 22.34
N THR A 535 -21.97 16.76 21.61
CA THR A 535 -23.14 17.47 21.09
C THR A 535 -24.02 18.05 22.21
N LYS A 536 -24.21 17.31 23.31
CA LYS A 536 -24.92 17.78 24.50
C LYS A 536 -24.18 18.94 25.20
N GLU A 537 -22.86 18.90 25.21
CA GLU A 537 -22.04 20.01 25.75
C GLU A 537 -22.22 21.29 24.93
N TYR A 538 -22.20 21.18 23.58
CA TYR A 538 -22.55 22.29 22.69
C TYR A 538 -23.96 22.82 22.97
N ALA A 539 -24.96 21.95 23.04
CA ALA A 539 -26.32 22.31 23.26
C ALA A 539 -26.56 22.97 24.64
N LEU A 540 -25.95 22.43 25.69
CA LEU A 540 -26.11 22.98 27.05
C LEU A 540 -25.47 24.37 27.17
N THR A 541 -24.28 24.57 26.60
CA THR A 541 -23.61 25.87 26.57
C THR A 541 -24.37 26.89 25.74
N SER A 542 -24.90 26.45 24.59
CA SER A 542 -25.73 27.26 23.72
C SER A 542 -27.04 27.70 24.42
N LEU A 543 -27.70 26.77 25.11
CA LEU A 543 -28.95 27.07 25.88
C LEU A 543 -28.67 28.11 26.97
N MET A 544 -27.51 28.00 27.62
CA MET A 544 -27.07 28.99 28.61
C MET A 544 -26.87 30.39 27.98
N LYS A 545 -26.22 30.46 26.78
CA LYS A 545 -26.07 31.73 26.05
C LYS A 545 -27.44 32.33 25.64
N LEU A 546 -28.36 31.47 25.21
CA LEU A 546 -29.73 31.88 24.89
C LEU A 546 -30.45 32.48 26.10
N SER A 547 -30.19 32.02 27.34
CA SER A 547 -30.78 32.59 28.55
C SER A 547 -30.49 34.10 28.76
N ALA A 548 -29.45 34.61 28.16
CA ALA A 548 -29.10 36.05 28.18
C ALA A 548 -29.79 36.85 27.05
N ARG A 549 -30.37 36.16 26.08
CA ARG A 549 -30.97 36.76 24.86
C ARG A 549 -32.48 36.59 24.79
N LEU A 550 -33.05 35.63 25.52
CA LEU A 550 -34.48 35.39 25.60
C LEU A 550 -35.15 36.22 26.74
N ASN A 551 -36.39 36.57 26.56
CA ASN A 551 -37.10 37.39 27.52
C ASN A 551 -38.15 36.63 28.38
N HIS A 552 -38.78 35.59 27.85
CA HIS A 552 -39.94 34.94 28.48
C HIS A 552 -39.63 33.56 29.08
N GLU A 553 -38.76 32.75 28.49
CA GLU A 553 -38.57 31.32 28.81
C GLU A 553 -37.33 31.03 29.68
N ILE A 554 -36.80 32.02 30.41
CA ILE A 554 -35.62 31.87 31.26
C ILE A 554 -35.81 30.78 32.33
N GLY A 555 -37.01 30.66 32.87
CA GLY A 555 -37.35 29.65 33.90
C GLY A 555 -37.25 28.20 33.37
N SER A 556 -37.70 27.98 32.13
CA SER A 556 -37.63 26.69 31.46
C SER A 556 -36.19 26.30 31.20
N ILE A 557 -35.34 27.24 30.80
CA ILE A 557 -33.89 27.02 30.61
C ILE A 557 -33.24 26.64 31.94
N GLN A 558 -33.54 27.37 33.05
CA GLN A 558 -33.01 27.08 34.37
C GLN A 558 -33.36 25.66 34.84
N GLN A 559 -34.59 25.21 34.58
CA GLN A 559 -35.01 23.82 34.91
C GLN A 559 -34.17 22.78 34.15
N VAL A 560 -33.97 22.96 32.84
CA VAL A 560 -33.18 22.08 32.02
C VAL A 560 -31.74 22.03 32.52
N VAL A 561 -31.11 23.19 32.73
CA VAL A 561 -29.73 23.30 33.21
C VAL A 561 -29.55 22.65 34.57
N SER A 562 -30.49 22.86 35.52
CA SER A 562 -30.41 22.28 36.86
C SER A 562 -30.49 20.76 36.84
N ALA A 563 -31.24 20.17 35.91
CA ALA A 563 -31.33 18.72 35.78
C ALA A 563 -29.99 18.07 35.41
N PHE A 564 -29.16 18.78 34.68
CA PHE A 564 -27.78 18.29 34.33
C PHE A 564 -26.79 18.35 35.51
N GLY A 565 -27.10 19.07 36.60
CA GLY A 565 -26.30 19.09 37.81
C GLY A 565 -26.12 17.72 38.50
N SER A 566 -26.90 16.69 38.13
CA SER A 566 -26.81 15.31 38.59
C SER A 566 -26.48 14.31 37.45
N HIS A 567 -25.96 14.80 36.32
CA HIS A 567 -25.64 13.94 35.18
C HIS A 567 -24.44 13.03 35.48
N LEU A 568 -24.41 11.79 34.89
CA LEU A 568 -23.35 10.82 35.10
C LEU A 568 -22.00 11.24 34.49
N ASN A 569 -22.03 11.98 33.39
CA ASN A 569 -20.82 12.54 32.78
C ASN A 569 -20.36 13.77 33.55
N ILE A 570 -19.10 13.81 33.96
CA ILE A 570 -18.49 14.83 34.81
C ILE A 570 -18.55 16.22 34.17
N GLU A 571 -18.25 16.33 32.88
CA GLU A 571 -18.24 17.60 32.15
C GLU A 571 -19.64 18.23 32.08
N LEU A 572 -20.66 17.45 31.71
CA LEU A 572 -22.06 17.92 31.70
C LEU A 572 -22.55 18.27 33.11
N GLN A 573 -22.17 17.49 34.11
CA GLN A 573 -22.51 17.77 35.51
C GLN A 573 -21.89 19.07 35.97
N GLN A 574 -20.58 19.28 35.70
CA GLN A 574 -19.87 20.51 36.06
C GLN A 574 -20.54 21.73 35.43
N ARG A 575 -20.79 21.71 34.12
CA ARG A 575 -21.51 22.78 33.41
C ARG A 575 -22.89 23.02 33.99
N GLY A 576 -23.65 21.97 34.29
CA GLY A 576 -24.96 22.07 34.91
C GLY A 576 -24.91 22.79 36.26
N ILE A 577 -23.95 22.48 37.12
CA ILE A 577 -23.79 23.10 38.43
C ILE A 577 -23.30 24.56 38.26
N GLU A 578 -22.28 24.82 37.46
CA GLU A 578 -21.72 26.16 37.23
C GLU A 578 -22.79 27.11 36.65
N TYR A 579 -23.49 26.66 35.61
CA TYR A 579 -24.52 27.46 34.97
C TYR A 579 -25.72 27.70 35.90
N ASN A 580 -26.08 26.75 36.73
CA ASN A 580 -27.12 26.96 37.74
C ASN A 580 -26.74 28.00 38.81
N GLN A 581 -25.44 28.11 39.14
CA GLN A 581 -24.95 29.17 40.02
C GLN A 581 -25.08 30.56 39.38
N LEU A 582 -24.98 30.68 38.04
CA LEU A 582 -25.20 31.92 37.32
C LEU A 582 -26.67 32.36 37.30
N PHE A 583 -27.63 31.44 37.51
CA PHE A 583 -29.02 31.79 37.67
C PHE A 583 -29.36 32.21 39.13
N THR A 584 -28.69 31.55 40.10
CA THR A 584 -29.06 31.71 41.52
C THR A 584 -28.22 32.76 42.26
N ARG A 585 -26.89 32.53 42.37
CA ARG A 585 -26.00 33.35 43.18
C ARG A 585 -25.33 34.51 42.40
N HIS A 586 -25.10 34.31 41.13
CA HIS A 586 -24.28 35.23 40.32
C HIS A 586 -25.07 35.78 39.12
N SER A 587 -26.36 36.06 39.30
CA SER A 587 -27.26 36.50 38.22
C SER A 587 -26.78 37.82 37.57
N HIS A 588 -26.08 38.68 38.29
CA HIS A 588 -25.49 39.90 37.78
C HIS A 588 -24.35 39.70 36.78
N MET A 589 -23.67 38.56 36.87
CA MET A 589 -22.56 38.18 35.96
C MET A 589 -23.06 37.49 34.69
N ARG A 590 -24.26 36.99 34.64
CA ARG A 590 -24.78 36.21 33.53
C ARG A 590 -24.76 36.97 32.21
N GLY A 591 -25.17 38.24 32.16
CA GLY A 591 -25.18 39.08 30.96
C GLY A 591 -23.75 39.29 30.43
N PRO A 592 -22.82 39.86 31.22
CA PRO A 592 -21.45 40.09 30.78
C PRO A 592 -20.65 38.81 30.38
N LEU A 593 -20.88 37.68 31.10
CA LEU A 593 -20.18 36.42 30.77
C LEU A 593 -20.70 35.77 29.50
N LEU A 594 -21.95 35.94 29.13
CA LEU A 594 -22.62 35.32 27.99
C LEU A 594 -22.78 36.30 26.82
N GLU A 595 -22.04 37.40 26.84
CA GLU A 595 -21.94 38.32 25.71
C GLU A 595 -21.45 37.60 24.46
N ARG A 596 -21.77 38.14 23.28
CA ARG A 596 -21.29 37.55 22.02
C ARG A 596 -19.76 37.52 21.99
N MET A 597 -19.23 36.39 21.49
CA MET A 597 -17.79 36.28 21.26
C MET A 597 -17.34 37.29 20.20
N PRO A 598 -16.23 38.04 20.45
CA PRO A 598 -15.67 38.92 19.45
C PRO A 598 -15.24 38.12 18.22
N PRO A 599 -15.34 38.72 17.02
CA PRO A 599 -14.80 38.04 15.81
C PRO A 599 -13.30 37.81 15.96
N PHE A 600 -12.82 36.73 15.40
CA PHE A 600 -11.39 36.39 15.41
C PHE A 600 -10.61 37.47 14.64
N GLU A 601 -9.74 38.21 15.31
CA GLU A 601 -8.82 39.16 14.69
C GLU A 601 -7.58 38.41 14.14
N GLY A 602 -7.73 37.56 13.19
CA GLY A 602 -6.64 36.78 12.68
C GLY A 602 -6.74 36.40 11.22
N THR A 603 -5.85 36.89 10.42
CA THR A 603 -5.33 36.35 9.14
C THR A 603 -6.16 36.52 7.87
N ARG A 604 -7.47 36.82 7.90
CA ARG A 604 -8.26 37.03 6.66
C ARG A 604 -8.34 38.49 6.20
N ALA A 605 -7.99 39.47 7.05
CA ALA A 605 -8.02 40.88 6.69
C ALA A 605 -7.02 41.28 5.57
N GLY A 606 -6.03 40.41 5.29
CA GLY A 606 -5.11 40.58 4.14
C GLY A 606 -5.66 40.10 2.81
N ALA A 607 -6.65 39.21 2.82
CA ALA A 607 -7.19 38.57 1.59
C ALA A 607 -8.32 39.37 0.93
N GLU A 608 -8.97 40.29 1.65
CA GLU A 608 -10.03 41.13 1.07
C GLU A 608 -9.47 42.26 0.19
N HIS A 609 -8.26 42.72 0.43
CA HIS A 609 -7.62 43.76 -0.40
C HIS A 609 -7.06 43.24 -1.73
N GLU A 610 -6.83 41.94 -1.86
CA GLU A 610 -6.36 41.33 -3.11
C GLU A 610 -7.47 40.91 -4.07
N LYS A 611 -8.71 40.75 -3.58
CA LYS A 611 -9.89 40.34 -4.40
C LYS A 611 -10.45 41.44 -5.33
N VAL A 612 -10.08 42.72 -5.15
CA VAL A 612 -10.65 43.86 -5.91
C VAL A 612 -9.85 44.20 -7.18
N ALA A 613 -8.66 43.61 -7.37
CA ALA A 613 -7.75 43.99 -8.47
C ALA A 613 -7.71 43.02 -9.67
N ILE A 614 -8.52 41.96 -9.70
CA ILE A 614 -8.48 40.96 -10.81
C ILE A 614 -9.79 40.96 -11.61
N THR A 615 -10.00 42.00 -12.37
CA THR A 615 -10.83 41.95 -13.57
C THR A 615 -9.98 42.44 -14.74
N ASN A 616 -9.69 41.52 -15.67
CA ASN A 616 -9.02 41.68 -16.97
C ASN A 616 -7.51 41.39 -16.98
N GLY A 617 -7.17 40.19 -17.31
CA GLY A 617 -5.81 39.80 -17.72
C GLY A 617 -5.69 38.27 -17.82
N VAL A 618 -5.21 37.80 -18.92
CA VAL A 618 -4.93 36.37 -19.21
C VAL A 618 -3.97 35.81 -18.14
N ASP A 619 -4.46 34.89 -17.28
CA ASP A 619 -3.72 34.38 -16.14
C ASP A 619 -2.79 33.23 -16.48
N THR A 620 -1.50 33.55 -16.42
CA THR A 620 -0.45 32.60 -16.06
C THR A 620 0.01 32.97 -14.64
N SER A 621 -0.66 32.50 -13.59
CA SER A 621 -0.22 32.79 -12.21
C SER A 621 0.29 31.55 -11.48
N PRO A 622 1.34 31.71 -10.67
CA PRO A 622 1.96 30.66 -9.85
C PRO A 622 1.08 30.13 -8.72
N ASP A 623 -0.09 30.72 -8.48
CA ASP A 623 -0.96 30.41 -7.34
C ASP A 623 -1.67 29.03 -7.41
N ASN A 624 -1.79 28.45 -8.62
CA ASN A 624 -2.32 27.11 -8.79
C ASN A 624 -1.40 26.01 -8.22
N GLN A 625 -0.10 26.32 -8.04
CA GLN A 625 0.83 25.34 -7.46
C GLN A 625 0.65 25.16 -5.96
N SER A 626 0.27 26.21 -5.23
CA SER A 626 0.12 26.10 -3.77
C SER A 626 -1.08 25.26 -3.35
N LEU A 627 -2.26 25.44 -3.97
CA LEU A 627 -3.43 24.62 -3.66
C LEU A 627 -3.26 23.16 -4.11
N LEU A 628 -2.62 22.94 -5.24
CA LEU A 628 -2.32 21.60 -5.70
C LEU A 628 -1.34 20.90 -4.75
N ASN A 629 -0.38 21.63 -4.17
CA ASN A 629 0.49 21.10 -3.15
C ASN A 629 -0.28 20.85 -1.83
N ASP A 630 -1.16 21.77 -1.43
CA ASP A 630 -1.97 21.63 -0.21
C ASP A 630 -3.07 20.55 -0.35
N LEU A 631 -3.67 20.44 -1.55
CA LEU A 631 -4.69 19.43 -1.86
C LEU A 631 -4.09 18.06 -2.24
N ALA A 632 -2.86 18.05 -2.76
CA ALA A 632 -2.12 16.84 -3.14
C ALA A 632 -1.13 16.38 -2.07
N SER A 633 -0.85 17.19 -1.02
CA SER A 633 -0.04 16.75 0.11
C SER A 633 -0.80 15.65 0.85
N PRO A 634 -0.25 14.44 0.90
CA PRO A 634 -0.83 13.40 1.72
C PRO A 634 -0.56 13.77 3.18
N ASN A 635 -1.59 14.12 3.92
CA ASN A 635 -1.51 14.03 5.36
C ASN A 635 -1.19 12.57 5.70
N ASN A 636 0.05 12.36 6.07
CA ASN A 636 0.58 11.21 6.79
C ASN A 636 -0.15 9.88 6.64
N ASN A 637 0.07 9.19 5.52
CA ASN A 637 -0.02 7.74 5.50
C ASN A 637 1.09 7.17 4.61
N ALA A 638 2.20 6.84 5.21
CA ALA A 638 3.35 6.17 4.60
C ALA A 638 3.02 4.77 3.99
N PHE A 639 1.75 4.35 4.07
CA PHE A 639 1.26 3.09 3.50
C PHE A 639 0.79 3.20 2.04
N GLU A 640 0.38 4.38 1.58
CA GLU A 640 -0.21 4.52 0.23
C GLU A 640 0.83 4.72 -0.89
N ALA A 641 2.02 5.19 -0.58
CA ALA A 641 3.09 5.36 -1.55
C ALA A 641 3.66 4.01 -2.07
N ASN A 642 3.56 2.95 -1.26
CA ASN A 642 4.08 1.63 -1.65
C ASN A 642 3.16 0.86 -2.62
N GLU A 643 1.84 1.03 -2.56
CA GLU A 643 0.93 0.33 -3.48
C GLU A 643 0.95 0.92 -4.90
N SER A 644 1.11 2.24 -5.02
CA SER A 644 1.23 2.89 -6.33
C SER A 644 2.53 2.51 -7.04
N ASN A 645 3.61 2.31 -6.29
CA ASN A 645 4.90 1.90 -6.83
C ASN A 645 4.93 0.40 -7.20
N ALA A 646 4.19 -0.46 -6.49
CA ALA A 646 4.12 -1.88 -6.81
C ALA A 646 3.48 -2.15 -8.18
N LEU A 647 2.49 -1.35 -8.59
CA LEU A 647 1.86 -1.50 -9.90
C LEU A 647 2.75 -0.95 -11.03
N LEU A 648 3.51 0.11 -10.76
CA LEU A 648 4.50 0.66 -11.69
C LEU A 648 5.72 -0.25 -11.83
N ASP A 649 6.12 -0.94 -10.76
CA ASP A 649 7.17 -1.96 -10.79
C ASP A 649 6.74 -3.22 -11.56
N LEU A 650 5.48 -3.61 -11.45
CA LEU A 650 4.92 -4.72 -12.23
C LEU A 650 4.90 -4.40 -13.75
N LEU A 651 4.78 -3.11 -14.10
CA LEU A 651 4.82 -2.62 -15.47
C LEU A 651 6.24 -2.21 -15.93
N GLY A 652 7.27 -2.39 -15.07
CA GLY A 652 8.67 -2.13 -15.37
C GLY A 652 9.16 -0.71 -15.09
N GLY A 653 8.48 0.03 -14.23
CA GLY A 653 8.83 1.39 -13.84
C GLY A 653 9.37 1.47 -12.41
N MET A 654 10.70 1.32 -12.20
CA MET A 654 11.35 1.79 -10.97
C MET A 654 11.48 3.32 -11.01
N GLU A 655 10.89 4.03 -10.08
CA GLU A 655 11.15 5.46 -9.91
C GLU A 655 12.24 5.71 -8.86
N PRO A 656 13.06 6.75 -9.04
CA PRO A 656 14.02 7.14 -8.03
C PRO A 656 13.31 7.84 -6.88
N GLY A 657 13.34 7.24 -5.70
CA GLY A 657 13.08 7.92 -4.46
C GLY A 657 14.25 8.84 -4.11
N ASP A 658 13.94 10.04 -3.65
CA ASP A 658 14.90 11.01 -3.13
C ASP A 658 15.75 10.43 -2.00
N ASN A 659 17.01 10.81 -2.04
CA ASN A 659 18.01 10.45 -1.06
C ASN A 659 17.65 11.00 0.33
N ASP A 660 17.44 10.08 1.28
CA ASP A 660 17.89 10.30 2.64
C ASP A 660 18.44 8.99 3.22
N LYS A 661 19.66 9.10 3.68
CA LYS A 661 20.46 8.03 4.25
C LYS A 661 19.83 7.50 5.53
N VAL A 662 19.16 6.37 5.45
CA VAL A 662 18.95 5.51 6.63
C VAL A 662 19.14 4.06 6.18
N GLN A 663 20.08 3.39 6.79
CA GLN A 663 20.31 1.96 6.65
C GLN A 663 19.02 1.18 7.00
N ALA A 664 18.39 0.60 5.99
CA ALA A 664 17.25 -0.27 6.17
C ALA A 664 17.69 -1.73 6.07
N THR A 665 17.59 -2.43 7.17
CA THR A 665 17.63 -3.89 7.20
C THR A 665 16.33 -4.44 6.58
N ASN A 666 16.46 -5.05 5.42
CA ASN A 666 15.37 -5.76 4.75
C ASN A 666 14.99 -7.05 5.46
N MET A 667 13.73 -7.18 5.84
CA MET A 667 13.08 -8.47 6.05
C MET A 667 11.98 -8.65 5.00
N PRO A 668 11.93 -9.77 4.29
CA PRO A 668 10.88 -9.99 3.28
C PRO A 668 9.57 -10.41 3.95
N VAL A 669 8.54 -9.65 3.72
CA VAL A 669 7.15 -10.05 4.01
C VAL A 669 6.67 -10.91 2.85
N VAL A 670 6.42 -12.19 3.12
CA VAL A 670 5.78 -13.11 2.20
C VAL A 670 4.26 -12.92 2.34
N THR A 671 3.66 -12.18 1.44
CA THR A 671 2.21 -12.24 1.22
C THR A 671 1.90 -13.32 0.20
N ALA A 672 1.15 -14.32 0.61
CA ALA A 672 0.61 -15.34 -0.29
C ALA A 672 -0.46 -14.70 -1.18
N ALA A 673 -0.16 -14.53 -2.46
CA ALA A 673 -1.18 -14.33 -3.49
C ALA A 673 -0.99 -15.41 -4.54
N SER A 674 -2.04 -16.20 -4.70
CA SER A 674 -2.20 -17.19 -5.74
C SER A 674 -2.20 -16.52 -7.12
N THR A 675 -1.15 -16.70 -7.89
CA THR A 675 -1.15 -16.87 -9.36
C THR A 675 0.30 -16.83 -9.83
N ALA A 676 0.92 -17.98 -9.91
CA ALA A 676 2.15 -18.15 -10.64
C ALA A 676 1.84 -19.00 -11.87
N PRO A 677 2.03 -18.51 -13.07
CA PRO A 677 1.88 -19.44 -14.20
C PRO A 677 3.07 -19.63 -15.10
N THR A 678 4.16 -18.94 -15.06
CA THR A 678 5.17 -19.10 -16.12
C THR A 678 6.55 -19.56 -15.68
N VAL A 679 6.93 -19.40 -14.43
CA VAL A 679 8.26 -19.82 -13.93
C VAL A 679 8.36 -21.34 -13.73
N ASN A 680 7.21 -22.00 -13.51
CA ASN A 680 7.17 -23.44 -13.30
C ASN A 680 7.43 -24.29 -14.57
N ALA A 681 7.12 -23.78 -15.76
CA ALA A 681 7.34 -24.50 -17.01
C ALA A 681 8.82 -24.59 -17.36
N ASP A 682 9.56 -23.48 -17.23
CA ASP A 682 10.99 -23.42 -17.54
C ASP A 682 11.85 -24.23 -16.55
N ILE A 683 11.47 -24.26 -15.27
CA ILE A 683 12.17 -25.04 -14.26
C ILE A 683 11.87 -26.55 -14.40
N LEU A 684 10.63 -26.90 -14.76
CA LEU A 684 10.27 -28.29 -15.02
C LEU A 684 10.94 -28.82 -16.29
N ASP A 685 11.08 -27.99 -17.32
CA ASP A 685 11.79 -28.33 -18.55
C ASP A 685 13.29 -28.45 -18.30
N LEU A 686 13.84 -27.57 -17.46
CA LEU A 686 15.22 -27.61 -17.01
C LEU A 686 15.54 -28.87 -16.18
N LEU A 687 14.57 -29.34 -15.37
CA LEU A 687 14.68 -30.52 -14.51
C LEU A 687 14.27 -31.82 -15.25
N GLY A 688 13.42 -31.73 -16.28
CA GLY A 688 12.92 -32.87 -17.06
C GLY A 688 13.97 -33.58 -17.92
N GLY A 689 15.06 -32.92 -18.27
CA GLY A 689 16.18 -33.49 -19.02
C GLY A 689 17.08 -34.45 -18.26
N LEU A 690 16.74 -34.80 -17.02
CA LEU A 690 17.53 -35.70 -16.17
C LEU A 690 17.11 -37.16 -16.28
N ASP A 691 16.03 -37.47 -17.01
CA ASP A 691 15.47 -38.84 -17.07
C ASP A 691 15.91 -39.68 -18.29
N SER A 692 16.72 -39.11 -19.20
CA SER A 692 17.35 -39.86 -20.28
C SER A 692 18.59 -40.60 -19.77
N GLY A 693 18.43 -41.84 -19.38
CA GLY A 693 19.57 -42.80 -19.23
C GLY A 693 20.28 -42.99 -20.57
N PRO A 694 21.48 -43.51 -20.59
CA PRO A 694 22.22 -43.69 -21.84
C PRO A 694 21.51 -44.71 -22.74
N ALA A 695 20.93 -44.25 -23.85
CA ALA A 695 20.49 -45.14 -24.94
C ALA A 695 21.73 -45.58 -25.73
N ALA A 696 21.90 -46.86 -25.92
CA ALA A 696 22.86 -47.47 -26.82
C ALA A 696 22.58 -47.03 -28.27
N PRO A 697 23.62 -47.00 -29.13
CA PRO A 697 23.47 -46.53 -30.50
C PRO A 697 22.69 -47.57 -31.36
N ALA A 698 21.59 -47.14 -31.94
CA ALA A 698 20.90 -47.92 -32.99
C ALA A 698 21.11 -47.21 -34.33
N THR A 699 21.56 -48.01 -35.24
CA THR A 699 21.88 -47.78 -36.65
C THR A 699 20.73 -47.18 -37.45
N ALA A 700 21.12 -46.33 -38.38
CA ALA A 700 20.26 -45.72 -39.39
C ALA A 700 19.70 -46.75 -40.38
N THR A 701 18.43 -46.66 -40.67
CA THR A 701 17.85 -47.02 -41.98
C THR A 701 16.77 -46.03 -42.36
N ASN A 702 17.02 -45.41 -43.52
CA ASN A 702 16.03 -44.64 -44.29
C ASN A 702 14.84 -45.49 -44.72
N MET A 703 13.64 -44.93 -44.73
CA MET A 703 12.67 -45.11 -45.84
C MET A 703 11.61 -44.01 -45.80
N ASN A 704 11.45 -43.38 -46.95
CA ASN A 704 10.31 -42.57 -47.38
C ASN A 704 9.00 -43.32 -47.32
N ASP A 705 7.88 -42.67 -46.99
CA ASP A 705 6.76 -42.59 -47.94
C ASP A 705 5.56 -41.80 -47.35
N SER A 706 5.17 -40.84 -48.20
CA SER A 706 3.81 -40.42 -48.61
C SER A 706 2.71 -40.12 -47.60
N MET A 707 2.21 -38.88 -47.66
CA MET A 707 0.86 -38.41 -47.31
C MET A 707 -0.29 -39.19 -47.96
N PRO A 708 -1.51 -39.15 -47.46
CA PRO A 708 -2.45 -38.15 -47.95
C PRO A 708 -3.39 -37.49 -46.92
N SER A 709 -3.79 -36.30 -47.33
CA SER A 709 -4.82 -35.42 -46.80
C SER A 709 -6.20 -36.01 -46.64
N THR A 710 -6.94 -35.64 -45.61
CA THR A 710 -8.41 -35.50 -45.67
C THR A 710 -8.94 -34.49 -44.65
N GLN A 711 -9.94 -33.80 -45.10
CA GLN A 711 -10.68 -32.61 -44.70
C GLN A 711 -11.43 -32.71 -43.36
N LEU A 712 -11.67 -31.48 -42.86
CA LEU A 712 -12.65 -31.09 -41.85
C LEU A 712 -14.09 -31.54 -42.14
N PRO A 713 -14.98 -31.61 -41.14
CA PRO A 713 -16.04 -30.61 -41.13
C PRO A 713 -16.37 -29.99 -39.75
N ASN A 714 -16.93 -28.79 -39.85
CA ASN A 714 -17.60 -27.99 -38.85
C ASN A 714 -18.80 -28.72 -38.21
N SER A 715 -19.08 -28.43 -36.96
CA SER A 715 -20.39 -28.00 -36.42
C SER A 715 -20.32 -27.85 -34.89
N SER A 716 -20.49 -26.66 -34.37
CA SER A 716 -21.64 -26.12 -33.66
C SER A 716 -22.28 -26.95 -32.54
N ASN A 717 -22.46 -26.29 -31.40
CA ASN A 717 -23.42 -26.54 -30.33
C ASN A 717 -23.06 -27.54 -29.20
N ALA A 718 -22.74 -26.95 -28.04
CA ALA A 718 -23.27 -27.39 -26.74
C ALA A 718 -23.09 -26.27 -25.69
N ALA A 719 -24.00 -25.30 -25.74
CA ALA A 719 -24.48 -24.66 -24.51
C ALA A 719 -25.56 -25.63 -23.94
N PHE A 720 -25.63 -25.73 -22.66
CA PHE A 720 -26.56 -26.36 -21.74
C PHE A 720 -25.88 -27.40 -20.84
N LEU A 721 -25.84 -27.04 -19.62
CA LEU A 721 -26.01 -27.75 -18.37
C LEU A 721 -25.10 -27.22 -17.27
N LEU A 722 -25.59 -26.22 -16.59
CA LEU A 722 -25.31 -25.97 -15.16
C LEU A 722 -26.31 -24.93 -14.67
N ASP A 723 -27.57 -25.33 -14.63
CA ASP A 723 -28.60 -24.71 -13.80
C ASP A 723 -29.22 -25.84 -12.96
N GLY A 724 -29.12 -25.68 -11.65
CA GLY A 724 -29.74 -26.66 -10.75
C GLY A 724 -28.87 -27.04 -9.57
N LEU A 725 -28.77 -26.15 -8.57
CA LEU A 725 -28.64 -26.48 -7.14
C LEU A 725 -28.55 -25.24 -6.31
N LEU A 726 -29.66 -24.49 -6.34
CA LEU A 726 -30.00 -23.50 -5.31
C LEU A 726 -31.50 -23.63 -5.11
N ASN A 727 -31.93 -24.39 -4.12
CA ASN A 727 -33.10 -24.05 -3.33
C ASN A 727 -33.33 -25.08 -2.20
N ASN A 728 -33.78 -24.51 -1.10
CA ASN A 728 -34.42 -25.15 0.06
C ASN A 728 -33.47 -25.55 1.19
N SER A 729 -33.67 -25.15 2.44
CA SER A 729 -34.90 -24.72 3.07
C SER A 729 -34.60 -24.18 4.48
N THR A 730 -35.25 -23.13 4.85
CA THR A 730 -35.55 -22.76 6.26
C THR A 730 -36.63 -23.72 6.81
N PRO A 731 -36.68 -23.94 8.12
CA PRO A 731 -37.92 -23.77 8.86
C PRO A 731 -37.69 -22.98 10.19
N VAL A 732 -38.45 -21.89 10.36
CA VAL A 732 -39.70 -21.76 11.08
C VAL A 732 -39.66 -22.12 12.57
N ILE A 733 -39.69 -21.06 13.31
CA ILE A 733 -40.20 -20.75 14.64
C ILE A 733 -41.16 -21.79 15.24
N ASN A 734 -40.94 -22.12 16.53
CA ASN A 734 -42.08 -22.24 17.45
C ASN A 734 -41.73 -21.76 18.86
N SER A 735 -42.50 -20.78 19.26
CA SER A 735 -42.75 -20.27 20.57
C SER A 735 -43.33 -21.32 21.52
N LEU A 736 -42.98 -21.26 22.78
CA LEU A 736 -43.93 -21.52 23.85
C LEU A 736 -43.50 -20.83 25.18
N SER A 737 -44.47 -20.12 25.61
CA SER A 737 -44.62 -19.26 26.78
C SER A 737 -44.76 -19.98 28.10
N SER A 738 -44.69 -19.13 29.11
CA SER A 738 -45.23 -19.24 30.50
C SER A 738 -44.28 -19.85 31.53
N SER A 739 -44.09 -19.35 32.69
CA SER A 739 -45.03 -18.68 33.62
C SER A 739 -44.32 -17.91 34.73
N VAL A 740 -44.97 -16.88 35.14
CA VAL A 740 -44.77 -16.02 36.31
C VAL A 740 -44.95 -16.82 37.63
N THR A 741 -44.13 -16.54 38.64
CA THR A 741 -44.64 -16.42 40.02
C THR A 741 -43.82 -15.43 40.84
N ASN A 742 -44.56 -14.44 41.31
CA ASN A 742 -44.23 -13.47 42.35
C ASN A 742 -44.07 -14.18 43.71
N SER A 743 -43.15 -13.72 44.52
CA SER A 743 -43.44 -13.52 45.95
C SER A 743 -42.52 -12.46 46.57
N THR A 744 -43.16 -11.48 47.07
CA THR A 744 -42.79 -10.46 48.04
C THR A 744 -42.28 -11.03 49.31
N ALA A 745 -41.24 -10.43 49.96
CA ALA A 745 -41.30 -9.90 51.31
C ALA A 745 -39.95 -9.50 51.91
N THR A 746 -39.91 -8.26 52.36
CA THR A 746 -39.34 -7.73 53.64
C THR A 746 -37.86 -7.64 53.87
N ILE A 747 -37.44 -6.39 54.03
CA ILE A 747 -36.23 -5.89 54.69
C ILE A 747 -36.28 -6.20 56.21
N PRO A 748 -35.18 -6.55 56.84
CA PRO A 748 -34.64 -5.62 57.83
C PRO A 748 -33.12 -5.46 57.83
N THR A 749 -32.74 -4.28 58.18
CA THR A 749 -31.52 -3.64 58.60
C THR A 749 -30.45 -4.43 59.30
N SER A 750 -29.21 -4.02 58.97
CA SER A 750 -27.96 -3.99 59.79
C SER A 750 -27.12 -5.27 59.90
N ASN A 751 -25.99 -5.28 59.33
CA ASN A 751 -24.64 -5.36 59.96
C ASN A 751 -23.58 -5.72 58.89
N SER A 752 -22.54 -4.94 58.89
CA SER A 752 -21.26 -5.17 58.26
C SER A 752 -20.78 -6.61 58.25
N VAL A 753 -20.78 -7.27 57.10
CA VAL A 753 -19.93 -8.42 56.87
C VAL A 753 -19.47 -8.30 55.38
N ILE A 754 -18.17 -8.19 55.20
CA ILE A 754 -17.46 -8.28 53.97
C ILE A 754 -17.85 -9.56 53.24
N PRO A 755 -18.33 -9.54 51.96
CA PRO A 755 -18.56 -10.77 51.20
C PRO A 755 -17.22 -11.42 50.88
N PRO A 756 -17.13 -12.76 50.87
CA PRO A 756 -15.91 -13.47 50.52
C PRO A 756 -15.57 -13.17 49.03
N VAL A 757 -14.41 -12.61 48.83
CA VAL A 757 -13.71 -12.53 47.56
C VAL A 757 -13.64 -13.94 46.99
N LEU A 758 -14.38 -14.21 45.93
CA LEU A 758 -14.06 -15.31 45.02
C LEU A 758 -12.59 -15.11 44.62
N GLN A 759 -11.73 -15.98 45.05
CA GLN A 759 -10.34 -16.08 44.64
C GLN A 759 -10.33 -16.40 43.16
N GLN A 760 -10.32 -15.36 42.33
CA GLN A 760 -9.77 -15.44 40.98
C GLN A 760 -8.28 -15.70 41.19
N SER A 761 -7.80 -16.85 40.75
CA SER A 761 -6.39 -17.19 40.71
C SER A 761 -5.70 -16.15 39.83
N SER A 762 -5.12 -15.12 40.45
CA SER A 762 -4.39 -14.09 39.69
C SER A 762 -3.11 -14.71 39.14
N ILE A 763 -3.05 -14.82 37.81
CA ILE A 763 -1.84 -15.26 37.13
C ILE A 763 -0.74 -14.25 37.45
N PRO A 764 0.46 -14.67 37.88
CA PRO A 764 1.51 -13.75 38.27
C PRO A 764 1.95 -12.87 37.06
N GLY A 765 2.04 -11.57 37.27
CA GLY A 765 2.57 -10.65 36.29
C GLY A 765 4.07 -10.87 36.04
N ILE A 766 4.56 -10.44 34.88
CA ILE A 766 5.98 -10.55 34.53
C ILE A 766 6.58 -9.18 34.25
N ASN A 767 7.87 -9.02 34.52
CA ASN A 767 8.66 -7.92 33.96
C ASN A 767 9.13 -8.32 32.56
N ALA A 768 8.64 -7.58 31.57
CA ALA A 768 8.87 -7.87 30.15
C ALA A 768 10.11 -7.16 29.59
N TYR A 769 10.48 -6.01 30.19
CA TYR A 769 11.61 -5.20 29.75
C TYR A 769 12.02 -4.22 30.84
N ASP A 770 13.32 -4.06 31.05
CA ASP A 770 13.87 -3.09 32.00
C ASP A 770 15.27 -2.65 31.54
N LYS A 771 15.31 -1.71 30.59
CA LYS A 771 16.57 -1.15 30.04
C LYS A 771 16.34 0.30 29.63
N ASN A 772 17.45 1.05 29.52
CA ASN A 772 17.47 2.44 29.05
C ASN A 772 16.52 3.37 29.83
N GLY A 773 16.27 3.06 31.10
CA GLY A 773 15.40 3.83 31.98
C GLY A 773 13.90 3.69 31.71
N VAL A 774 13.48 2.76 30.86
CA VAL A 774 12.06 2.40 30.64
C VAL A 774 11.84 0.97 31.12
N LYS A 775 10.82 0.79 31.97
CA LYS A 775 10.41 -0.51 32.51
C LYS A 775 9.04 -0.91 31.98
N LEU A 776 8.86 -2.17 31.57
CA LEU A 776 7.58 -2.72 31.14
C LEU A 776 7.19 -3.89 32.03
N ASP A 777 6.08 -3.77 32.71
CA ASP A 777 5.44 -4.84 33.46
C ASP A 777 4.15 -5.30 32.74
N MET A 778 3.88 -6.60 32.72
CA MET A 778 2.71 -7.19 32.09
C MET A 778 1.89 -7.99 33.09
N THR A 779 0.58 -7.77 33.09
CA THR A 779 -0.41 -8.54 33.85
C THR A 779 -1.38 -9.24 32.91
N PHE A 780 -1.98 -10.34 33.36
CA PHE A 780 -2.73 -11.24 32.49
C PHE A 780 -4.13 -11.52 33.03
N GLU A 781 -5.09 -11.53 32.11
CA GLU A 781 -6.46 -11.95 32.34
C GLU A 781 -6.87 -12.91 31.22
N VAL A 782 -7.28 -14.13 31.57
CA VAL A 782 -7.64 -15.17 30.60
C VAL A 782 -9.16 -15.30 30.52
N GLN A 783 -9.70 -15.07 29.32
CA GLN A 783 -11.10 -15.34 28.98
C GLN A 783 -11.08 -16.22 27.73
N GLU A 784 -11.04 -17.55 27.89
CA GLU A 784 -10.89 -18.47 26.76
C GLU A 784 -11.82 -18.15 25.58
N PRO A 785 -11.33 -18.10 24.32
CA PRO A 785 -9.97 -18.41 23.84
C PRO A 785 -9.02 -17.19 23.83
N VAL A 786 -9.38 -16.05 24.40
CA VAL A 786 -8.66 -14.78 24.35
C VAL A 786 -7.95 -14.50 25.68
N THR A 787 -6.65 -14.24 25.60
CA THR A 787 -5.85 -13.72 26.72
C THR A 787 -5.69 -12.20 26.57
N THR A 788 -6.13 -11.46 27.57
CA THR A 788 -5.91 -10.02 27.66
C THR A 788 -4.64 -9.75 28.47
N ILE A 789 -3.70 -9.03 27.86
CA ILE A 789 -2.42 -8.63 28.47
C ILE A 789 -2.47 -7.12 28.69
N SER A 790 -2.42 -6.68 29.93
CA SER A 790 -2.30 -5.27 30.28
C SER A 790 -0.82 -4.92 30.50
N MET A 791 -0.26 -4.14 29.61
CA MET A 791 1.12 -3.63 29.68
C MET A 791 1.14 -2.30 30.41
N LEU A 792 2.03 -2.17 31.39
CA LEU A 792 2.34 -0.94 32.11
C LEU A 792 3.79 -0.54 31.79
N ALA A 793 3.97 0.57 31.09
CA ALA A 793 5.27 1.16 30.84
C ALA A 793 5.53 2.25 31.89
N THR A 794 6.68 2.23 32.54
CA THR A 794 7.12 3.21 33.53
C THR A 794 8.38 3.92 33.05
N ASN A 795 8.38 5.25 33.08
CA ASN A 795 9.55 6.05 32.76
C ASN A 795 10.40 6.29 34.00
N ASN A 796 11.47 5.54 34.18
CA ASN A 796 12.46 5.70 35.27
C ASN A 796 13.61 6.65 34.88
N THR A 797 13.53 7.35 33.72
CA THR A 797 14.50 8.36 33.34
C THR A 797 14.20 9.68 34.02
N GLY A 798 15.22 10.52 34.24
CA GLY A 798 15.04 11.88 34.75
C GLY A 798 14.48 12.88 33.70
N ALA A 799 14.13 12.42 32.49
CA ALA A 799 13.69 13.25 31.36
C ALA A 799 12.31 12.81 30.85
N MET A 800 11.64 13.73 30.16
CA MET A 800 10.38 13.40 29.48
C MET A 800 10.65 12.47 28.29
N VAL A 801 9.91 11.39 28.22
CA VAL A 801 9.86 10.43 27.09
C VAL A 801 8.69 10.83 26.19
N THR A 802 8.96 11.11 24.91
CA THR A 802 7.94 11.44 23.91
C THR A 802 7.98 10.42 22.75
N ASP A 803 6.91 10.36 21.97
CA ASP A 803 6.73 9.42 20.85
C ASP A 803 7.00 7.95 21.23
N PHE A 804 6.53 7.57 22.41
CA PHE A 804 6.65 6.19 22.88
C PHE A 804 5.78 5.27 22.01
N LEU A 805 6.44 4.34 21.34
CA LEU A 805 5.82 3.35 20.48
C LEU A 805 6.23 1.94 20.92
N PHE A 806 5.25 1.14 21.29
CA PHE A 806 5.40 -0.29 21.56
C PHE A 806 4.79 -1.10 20.42
N GLN A 807 5.56 -2.01 19.88
CA GLN A 807 5.13 -2.96 18.84
C GLN A 807 5.39 -4.38 19.33
N ALA A 808 4.44 -5.28 19.10
CA ALA A 808 4.54 -6.68 19.49
C ALA A 808 4.18 -7.61 18.34
N ALA A 809 4.86 -8.75 18.26
CA ALA A 809 4.58 -9.79 17.28
C ALA A 809 4.58 -11.17 17.96
N VAL A 810 3.60 -12.01 17.62
CA VAL A 810 3.46 -13.39 18.09
C VAL A 810 3.63 -14.37 16.92
N PRO A 811 3.91 -15.67 17.19
CA PRO A 811 3.95 -16.70 16.14
C PRO A 811 2.65 -16.75 15.32
N LYS A 812 2.73 -17.14 14.05
CA LYS A 812 1.59 -17.21 13.10
C LYS A 812 0.43 -18.12 13.56
N SER A 813 0.64 -18.97 14.55
CA SER A 813 -0.40 -19.80 15.18
C SER A 813 -1.32 -19.04 16.12
N LEU A 814 -0.98 -17.80 16.47
CA LEU A 814 -1.69 -16.92 17.39
C LEU A 814 -2.13 -15.66 16.64
N GLN A 815 -3.25 -15.08 17.06
CA GLN A 815 -3.71 -13.79 16.54
C GLN A 815 -3.53 -12.72 17.62
N LEU A 816 -2.89 -11.60 17.25
CA LEU A 816 -2.62 -10.48 18.15
C LEU A 816 -3.42 -9.26 17.70
N GLN A 817 -4.09 -8.63 18.66
CA GLN A 817 -4.73 -7.34 18.51
C GLN A 817 -4.20 -6.38 19.55
N MET A 818 -3.64 -5.25 19.14
CA MET A 818 -3.17 -4.20 20.03
C MET A 818 -4.20 -3.07 20.07
N LEU A 819 -4.54 -2.60 21.26
CA LEU A 819 -5.36 -1.41 21.44
C LEU A 819 -4.46 -0.17 21.58
N ASN A 820 -5.04 1.01 21.39
CA ASN A 820 -4.30 2.24 21.52
C ASN A 820 -3.74 2.43 22.94
N PRO A 821 -2.51 2.96 23.09
CA PRO A 821 -1.95 3.29 24.39
C PRO A 821 -2.71 4.46 25.03
N SER A 822 -2.63 4.56 26.36
CA SER A 822 -3.26 5.65 27.12
C SER A 822 -2.65 7.04 26.81
N SER A 823 -1.38 7.08 26.37
CA SER A 823 -0.65 8.28 25.96
C SER A 823 0.51 7.88 25.06
N THR A 824 1.10 8.82 24.32
CA THR A 824 2.35 8.66 23.58
C THR A 824 3.55 9.31 24.28
N SER A 825 3.30 9.98 25.42
CA SER A 825 4.35 10.65 26.19
C SER A 825 4.25 10.28 27.66
N MET A 826 5.40 10.19 28.35
CA MET A 826 5.54 9.89 29.77
C MET A 826 6.46 10.90 30.44
N ALA A 827 5.97 11.63 31.44
CA ALA A 827 6.81 12.45 32.32
C ALA A 827 7.76 11.56 33.16
N PRO A 828 8.81 12.11 33.77
CA PRO A 828 9.64 11.37 34.73
C PRO A 828 8.78 10.73 35.82
N MET A 829 9.00 9.45 36.11
CA MET A 829 8.23 8.62 37.06
C MET A 829 6.76 8.40 36.69
N ALA A 830 6.29 8.83 35.53
CA ALA A 830 4.94 8.57 35.05
C ALA A 830 4.83 7.20 34.37
N THR A 831 3.57 6.71 34.31
CA THR A 831 3.24 5.42 33.72
C THR A 831 2.31 5.59 32.52
N LEU A 832 2.40 4.65 31.59
CA LEU A 832 1.55 4.51 30.42
C LEU A 832 1.01 3.08 30.36
N THR A 833 -0.24 2.93 29.99
CA THR A 833 -0.88 1.62 29.87
C THR A 833 -1.29 1.33 28.43
N GLN A 834 -1.15 0.06 28.01
CA GLN A 834 -1.65 -0.43 26.74
C GLN A 834 -2.19 -1.84 26.88
N VAL A 835 -3.32 -2.12 26.26
CA VAL A 835 -3.96 -3.45 26.31
C VAL A 835 -3.70 -4.20 25.02
N ILE A 836 -3.34 -5.46 25.16
CA ILE A 836 -3.00 -6.38 24.06
C ILE A 836 -3.90 -7.62 24.21
N LYS A 837 -4.62 -8.00 23.18
CA LYS A 837 -5.45 -9.21 23.17
C LYS A 837 -4.78 -10.26 22.28
N VAL A 838 -4.58 -11.45 22.84
CA VAL A 838 -4.00 -12.60 22.12
C VAL A 838 -5.04 -13.71 22.05
N ASN A 839 -5.45 -14.07 20.86
CA ASN A 839 -6.34 -15.20 20.62
C ASN A 839 -5.50 -16.47 20.41
N ASN A 840 -5.67 -17.46 21.29
CA ASN A 840 -4.91 -18.72 21.34
C ASN A 840 -5.84 -19.95 21.32
N PRO A 841 -6.53 -20.23 20.23
CA PRO A 841 -7.48 -21.36 20.17
C PRO A 841 -6.81 -22.75 20.26
N ASN A 842 -5.51 -22.82 19.98
CA ASN A 842 -4.75 -24.07 19.94
C ASN A 842 -3.91 -24.30 21.22
N LYS A 843 -4.05 -23.47 22.24
CA LYS A 843 -3.32 -23.54 23.52
C LYS A 843 -1.80 -23.71 23.33
N VAL A 844 -1.21 -22.94 22.40
CA VAL A 844 0.22 -22.97 22.09
C VAL A 844 0.99 -22.08 23.08
N PRO A 845 2.20 -22.46 23.52
CA PRO A 845 3.03 -21.62 24.38
C PRO A 845 3.24 -20.22 23.79
N LEU A 846 2.94 -19.18 24.60
CA LEU A 846 3.05 -17.80 24.17
C LEU A 846 4.52 -17.36 24.14
N ARG A 847 4.94 -16.82 22.99
CA ARG A 847 6.20 -16.10 22.81
C ARG A 847 5.93 -14.81 22.07
N MET A 848 6.55 -13.74 22.50
CA MET A 848 6.30 -12.41 21.94
C MET A 848 7.62 -11.71 21.63
N ARG A 849 7.79 -11.25 20.41
CA ARG A 849 8.86 -10.32 20.06
C ARG A 849 8.34 -8.91 20.19
N ILE A 850 9.10 -8.06 20.86
CA ILE A 850 8.76 -6.67 21.11
C ILE A 850 9.78 -5.75 20.47
N ARG A 851 9.30 -4.62 19.98
CA ARG A 851 10.13 -3.50 19.52
C ARG A 851 9.61 -2.23 20.19
N LEU A 852 10.53 -1.49 20.75
CA LEU A 852 10.28 -0.25 21.47
C LEU A 852 11.01 0.90 20.75
N SER A 853 10.36 2.05 20.65
CA SER A 853 11.02 3.28 20.20
C SER A 853 10.44 4.47 20.95
N TRP A 854 11.31 5.41 21.35
CA TRP A 854 10.92 6.65 22.01
C TRP A 854 11.98 7.71 21.84
N LEU A 855 11.60 8.99 22.01
CA LEU A 855 12.52 10.11 22.07
C LEU A 855 12.83 10.45 23.53
N ALA A 856 14.12 10.46 23.87
CA ALA A 856 14.63 10.93 25.15
C ALA A 856 15.66 12.04 24.93
N ASN A 857 15.42 13.20 25.47
CA ASN A 857 16.30 14.39 25.27
C ASN A 857 16.59 14.72 23.79
N GLY A 858 15.60 14.53 22.89
CA GLY A 858 15.74 14.77 21.46
C GLY A 858 16.52 13.70 20.68
N SER A 859 16.96 12.62 21.33
CA SER A 859 17.57 11.46 20.68
C SER A 859 16.59 10.29 20.60
N LEU A 860 16.53 9.66 19.43
CA LEU A 860 15.70 8.48 19.22
C LEU A 860 16.38 7.24 19.81
N VAL A 861 15.72 6.61 20.76
CA VAL A 861 16.13 5.32 21.35
C VAL A 861 15.26 4.22 20.76
N GLN A 862 15.88 3.18 20.21
CA GLN A 862 15.19 1.99 19.71
C GLN A 862 15.80 0.74 20.32
N ASP A 863 14.94 -0.18 20.78
CA ASP A 863 15.39 -1.49 21.28
C ASP A 863 14.38 -2.57 20.86
N GLN A 864 14.86 -3.81 20.83
CA GLN A 864 14.04 -4.96 20.51
C GLN A 864 14.40 -6.13 21.43
N GLY A 865 13.40 -6.93 21.76
CA GLY A 865 13.56 -8.07 22.64
C GLY A 865 12.61 -9.21 22.32
N GLU A 866 12.85 -10.35 22.93
CA GLU A 866 11.94 -11.50 22.89
C GLU A 866 11.55 -11.88 24.31
N ILE A 867 10.25 -11.98 24.57
CA ILE A 867 9.67 -12.42 25.84
C ILE A 867 9.25 -13.87 25.66
N SER A 868 9.85 -14.77 26.43
CA SER A 868 9.56 -16.20 26.42
C SER A 868 9.18 -16.77 27.78
N ASN A 869 9.21 -15.94 28.83
CA ASN A 869 8.95 -16.31 30.22
C ASN A 869 7.47 -16.10 30.65
N PHE A 870 6.54 -16.23 29.72
CA PHE A 870 5.12 -16.17 30.04
C PHE A 870 4.68 -17.32 30.92
N PRO A 871 3.79 -17.11 31.92
CA PRO A 871 3.26 -18.16 32.76
C PRO A 871 2.54 -19.25 31.97
N SER A 872 2.79 -20.53 32.29
CA SER A 872 2.15 -21.66 31.60
C SER A 872 0.62 -21.70 31.78
N ALA A 873 0.09 -21.06 32.83
CA ALA A 873 -1.34 -20.90 33.06
C ALA A 873 -2.08 -20.12 31.94
N LEU A 874 -1.36 -19.46 31.01
CA LEU A 874 -1.97 -18.74 29.87
C LEU A 874 -2.38 -19.64 28.68
N TRP A 875 -1.96 -20.92 28.69
CA TRP A 875 -2.27 -21.92 27.67
C TRP A 875 -2.57 -23.32 28.20
N GLN A 876 -2.65 -23.50 29.53
CA GLN A 876 -3.18 -24.70 30.15
C GLN A 876 -4.70 -24.64 30.27
#